data_04e3c94e045fd30c6b951c332f2ee6bf
#
_entry.id   04e3c94e045fd30c6b951c332f2ee6bf
#
_cell.length_a   1.000
_cell.length_b   1.000
_cell.length_c   1.000
_cell.angle_alpha   90.00
_cell.angle_beta   90.00
_cell.angle_gamma   90.00
#
_symmetry.space_group_name_H-M   'P 1'
#
loop_
_entity.id
_entity.type
_entity.pdbx_description
1 polymer ?
#
loop_
_entity_poly.entity_id
_entity_poly.type
_entity_poly.pdbx_seq_one_letter_code
_entity_poly.pdbx_strand_id
1 'polypeptide(L)'
;MKEIDITKIPAYQLVKKEDIEELSTTGYLLKHKKSGARVLLLVNDDNNKVFNIGFRTPPADDTGVPHIIEHTVLCGSKKYPPKDPFVELVKGSLNTFLNAMTFPDKTIFPVASCNEKDFKNLMNVYLDAVFYPNIYKKEEIFRQEGWSYELEDKDGKLALNGVVYNEMKGALSSPDSILEREIQREMFRDTCYSYESGGDPEFIPDLTYEQFLEFHRKYYHPVNSYITLYGDMDMEERLNWMDQEYLDHFEEIQIDSEIQYQKPFERIKQISKKYPLGQEEDEKEKTIYSYTVTAGNATDRMEYYAMRVLDYALISMPGAPLKKALLDAGIGKDISGGYSGGSLQNTFSVIAKEAEEGKGEEFFRIIEEVLEKTVQQGLDKDSIKAALNVIEFQYREADFGSYPKGLFYCMDSLESWLYDDNEPFMHIKAGDTFEELKKKDTRYFEELIETYFLKNTHKLLLTLEPEKGLDEKKNHRLEEKLTAYKASLSEEELDKIIRETAHLKQYQSEPSTEEELKTIPLLRLEDIDKYPQKFSIEERVSNNIKVIFSNVKSNGIAYINVAFHAEKLSQDMIPYLALLKAVLANMDTEHFTYAGLNNYINMHTGGFGNDFVQYGKKDGSITKLFENDIKVFYPKMKEAFVILEEVLLHTRFSDTKRLYEIIAENKSKMRMRLISSGHLIAVTRANSYMCESGYVKDMTSGAGYYHFLDKLEKNFDEKKQEIVDTLEELVKKLFTKQNVILSFTAEEAGYECMEGYFKEFTDRLYESTEEEKPEAVVLRKLNEGLKIPSPVSYVARVGNFKKAGYEYNGAMDTLRNILDYDYLWNNVRVKGGAYGVSSNYGATTGNVMFVSYRDPNVEKTNDVFEGIPEYLRNFDADEREVLKFIIGTISGKDTPINPAAQGRRSFAAYLSDISYEDICKEREEILSLNVQKVRALAPVIEAVLAQDYICVVGNSDKIEEGKELFGEVKDLLV
;
A
#
# COMPACT_ATOMS: atom_id res chain seq x y z
N MET A 1 12.94 -31.12 -5.45
CA MET A 1 13.82 -30.09 -4.85
C MET A 1 15.20 -30.67 -4.62
N LYS A 2 16.26 -29.89 -4.84
CA LYS A 2 17.64 -30.34 -4.62
C LYS A 2 17.95 -30.23 -3.14
N GLU A 3 18.25 -31.34 -2.47
CA GLU A 3 18.64 -31.34 -1.06
C GLU A 3 20.03 -30.68 -0.90
N ILE A 4 20.17 -29.85 0.13
CA ILE A 4 21.44 -29.14 0.39
C ILE A 4 22.42 -30.09 1.09
N ASP A 5 23.61 -30.20 0.50
CA ASP A 5 24.71 -30.95 1.09
C ASP A 5 25.54 -30.06 2.02
N ILE A 6 25.29 -30.17 3.33
CA ILE A 6 25.94 -29.35 4.36
C ILE A 6 27.47 -29.49 4.31
N THR A 7 28.00 -30.60 3.78
CA THR A 7 29.46 -30.80 3.68
C THR A 7 30.13 -29.87 2.67
N LYS A 8 29.35 -29.33 1.73
CA LYS A 8 29.81 -28.37 0.71
C LYS A 8 29.78 -26.91 1.17
N ILE A 9 29.21 -26.63 2.33
CA ILE A 9 29.12 -25.30 2.94
C ILE A 9 29.76 -25.28 4.32
N PRO A 10 31.06 -25.56 4.43
CA PRO A 10 31.75 -25.80 5.71
C PRO A 10 31.77 -24.59 6.67
N ALA A 11 31.60 -23.38 6.15
CA ALA A 11 31.48 -22.14 6.94
C ALA A 11 30.18 -22.06 7.78
N TYR A 12 29.20 -22.88 7.46
CA TYR A 12 27.88 -22.86 8.13
C TYR A 12 27.68 -24.10 9.00
N GLN A 13 26.85 -23.92 10.03
CA GLN A 13 26.35 -24.99 10.89
C GLN A 13 24.85 -25.09 10.70
N LEU A 14 24.33 -26.30 10.44
CA LEU A 14 22.88 -26.55 10.44
C LEU A 14 22.38 -26.52 11.89
N VAL A 15 21.38 -25.67 12.14
CA VAL A 15 20.69 -25.56 13.43
C VAL A 15 19.40 -26.37 13.41
N LYS A 16 18.55 -26.18 12.38
CA LYS A 16 17.24 -26.83 12.25
C LYS A 16 16.91 -27.06 10.78
N LYS A 17 16.23 -28.17 10.47
CA LYS A 17 15.64 -28.46 9.15
C LYS A 17 14.16 -28.78 9.33
N GLU A 18 13.30 -28.21 8.49
CA GLU A 18 11.85 -28.42 8.51
C GLU A 18 11.33 -28.60 7.09
N ASP A 19 10.46 -29.59 6.88
CA ASP A 19 9.70 -29.73 5.65
C ASP A 19 8.31 -29.09 5.85
N ILE A 20 7.97 -28.15 4.98
CA ILE A 20 6.71 -27.37 5.00
C ILE A 20 5.91 -27.81 3.77
N GLU A 21 5.18 -28.93 3.92
CA GLU A 21 4.52 -29.60 2.81
C GLU A 21 3.47 -28.71 2.14
N GLU A 22 2.70 -27.97 2.93
CA GLU A 22 1.65 -27.06 2.46
C GLU A 22 2.18 -25.93 1.55
N LEU A 23 3.47 -25.55 1.70
CA LEU A 23 4.13 -24.55 0.87
C LEU A 23 5.09 -25.19 -0.15
N SER A 24 5.14 -26.51 -0.24
CA SER A 24 6.10 -27.24 -1.08
C SER A 24 7.55 -26.74 -0.89
N THR A 25 7.93 -26.44 0.36
CA THR A 25 9.19 -25.78 0.72
C THR A 25 9.94 -26.60 1.76
N THR A 26 11.27 -26.74 1.61
CA THR A 26 12.15 -27.25 2.67
C THR A 26 12.94 -26.10 3.28
N GLY A 27 12.78 -25.90 4.58
CA GLY A 27 13.44 -24.85 5.35
C GLY A 27 14.72 -25.37 6.02
N TYR A 28 15.79 -24.55 5.99
CA TYR A 28 17.03 -24.79 6.70
C TYR A 28 17.42 -23.55 7.49
N LEU A 29 17.54 -23.69 8.82
CA LEU A 29 18.14 -22.66 9.67
C LEU A 29 19.62 -22.96 9.84
N LEU A 30 20.46 -22.02 9.46
CA LEU A 30 21.91 -22.11 9.52
C LEU A 30 22.49 -20.99 10.40
N LYS A 31 23.63 -21.24 11.02
CA LYS A 31 24.47 -20.23 11.66
C LYS A 31 25.84 -20.19 10.97
N HIS A 32 26.30 -19.01 10.57
CA HIS A 32 27.68 -18.82 10.08
C HIS A 32 28.67 -18.88 11.24
N LYS A 33 29.63 -19.79 11.17
CA LYS A 33 30.50 -20.15 12.33
C LYS A 33 31.37 -19.01 12.82
N LYS A 34 31.90 -18.18 11.91
CA LYS A 34 32.84 -17.12 12.23
C LYS A 34 32.15 -15.83 12.66
N SER A 35 31.20 -15.35 11.89
CA SER A 35 30.56 -14.07 12.15
C SER A 35 29.31 -14.15 13.04
N GLY A 36 28.81 -15.37 13.27
CA GLY A 36 27.57 -15.57 14.04
C GLY A 36 26.26 -15.23 13.27
N ALA A 37 26.36 -14.89 11.99
CA ALA A 37 25.17 -14.55 11.18
C ALA A 37 24.15 -15.69 11.15
N ARG A 38 22.85 -15.35 11.26
CA ARG A 38 21.73 -16.27 11.13
C ARG A 38 21.26 -16.29 9.67
N VAL A 39 21.10 -17.49 9.10
CA VAL A 39 20.67 -17.65 7.71
C VAL A 39 19.53 -18.65 7.62
N LEU A 40 18.41 -18.21 7.07
CA LEU A 40 17.22 -19.02 6.76
C LEU A 40 17.16 -19.28 5.26
N LEU A 41 17.08 -20.55 4.88
CA LEU A 41 16.85 -20.96 3.50
C LEU A 41 15.44 -21.54 3.38
N LEU A 42 14.70 -21.07 2.41
CA LEU A 42 13.36 -21.57 2.04
C LEU A 42 13.44 -22.11 0.60
N VAL A 43 13.78 -23.39 0.47
CA VAL A 43 14.08 -24.05 -0.82
C VAL A 43 12.78 -24.58 -1.44
N ASN A 44 12.44 -24.07 -2.63
CA ASN A 44 11.28 -24.49 -3.42
C ASN A 44 11.53 -24.30 -4.92
N ASP A 45 10.51 -24.44 -5.76
CA ASP A 45 10.59 -24.32 -7.22
C ASP A 45 10.10 -22.94 -7.76
N ASP A 46 9.92 -21.97 -6.90
CA ASP A 46 9.56 -20.61 -7.32
C ASP A 46 10.77 -19.91 -7.94
N ASN A 47 10.65 -19.50 -9.20
CA ASN A 47 11.71 -18.80 -9.90
C ASN A 47 11.84 -17.33 -9.50
N ASN A 48 10.84 -16.77 -8.81
CA ASN A 48 10.90 -15.41 -8.25
C ASN A 48 11.66 -15.41 -6.93
N LYS A 49 12.98 -15.41 -7.05
CA LYS A 49 13.92 -15.52 -5.94
C LYS A 49 13.88 -14.29 -5.06
N VAL A 50 13.92 -14.50 -3.76
CA VAL A 50 13.98 -13.40 -2.78
C VAL A 50 15.20 -13.55 -1.89
N PHE A 51 15.92 -12.45 -1.72
CA PHE A 51 16.94 -12.26 -0.69
C PHE A 51 16.47 -11.17 0.26
N ASN A 52 16.62 -11.39 1.55
CA ASN A 52 16.44 -10.36 2.56
C ASN A 52 17.58 -10.40 3.57
N ILE A 53 18.08 -9.23 3.95
CA ILE A 53 18.91 -9.07 5.14
C ILE A 53 18.25 -8.05 6.06
N GLY A 54 17.91 -8.47 7.27
CA GLY A 54 17.30 -7.62 8.30
C GLY A 54 18.20 -7.53 9.53
N PHE A 55 18.02 -6.47 10.31
CA PHE A 55 18.70 -6.24 11.58
C PHE A 55 17.68 -5.87 12.64
N ARG A 56 17.91 -6.29 13.90
CA ARG A 56 17.21 -5.66 15.03
C ARG A 56 17.77 -4.27 15.23
N THR A 57 16.90 -3.26 15.17
CA THR A 57 17.25 -1.84 15.23
C THR A 57 16.36 -1.08 16.22
N PRO A 58 16.32 -1.48 17.52
CA PRO A 58 15.47 -0.84 18.48
C PRO A 58 15.87 0.63 18.68
N PRO A 59 14.95 1.60 18.45
CA PRO A 59 15.19 3.01 18.73
C PRO A 59 15.33 3.26 20.23
N ALA A 60 16.12 4.26 20.59
CA ALA A 60 16.31 4.73 21.96
C ALA A 60 15.73 6.14 22.21
N ASP A 61 15.27 6.78 21.15
CA ASP A 61 14.65 8.10 21.14
C ASP A 61 13.78 8.31 19.88
N ASP A 62 13.18 9.50 19.75
CA ASP A 62 12.31 9.86 18.63
C ASP A 62 13.07 10.50 17.44
N THR A 63 14.39 10.44 17.38
CA THR A 63 15.17 11.04 16.29
C THR A 63 15.07 10.33 14.94
N GLY A 64 14.50 9.12 14.91
CA GLY A 64 14.34 8.35 13.68
C GLY A 64 15.65 7.82 13.09
N VAL A 65 16.66 7.65 13.92
CA VAL A 65 17.97 7.16 13.46
C VAL A 65 17.90 5.82 12.70
N PRO A 66 17.00 4.83 13.04
CA PRO A 66 16.85 3.61 12.26
C PRO A 66 16.43 3.88 10.81
N HIS A 67 15.49 4.80 10.60
CA HIS A 67 14.95 5.18 9.31
C HIS A 67 15.96 5.98 8.48
N ILE A 68 16.65 6.91 9.11
CA ILE A 68 17.73 7.68 8.44
C ILE A 68 18.87 6.76 8.00
N ILE A 69 19.22 5.74 8.79
CA ILE A 69 20.21 4.70 8.38
C ILE A 69 19.68 3.90 7.19
N GLU A 70 18.40 3.50 7.21
CA GLU A 70 17.78 2.77 6.10
C GLU A 70 18.01 3.49 4.76
N HIS A 71 17.65 4.78 4.68
CA HIS A 71 17.86 5.61 3.49
C HIS A 71 19.35 5.73 3.12
N THR A 72 20.17 6.07 4.09
CA THR A 72 21.56 6.49 3.86
C THR A 72 22.51 5.36 3.47
N VAL A 73 22.29 4.11 3.92
CA VAL A 73 23.13 2.99 3.52
C VAL A 73 23.02 2.67 2.03
N LEU A 74 21.88 3.01 1.42
CA LEU A 74 21.64 2.83 -0.02
C LEU A 74 22.23 3.97 -0.88
N CYS A 75 22.79 5.02 -0.26
CA CYS A 75 23.40 6.17 -0.93
C CYS A 75 24.91 5.99 -1.20
N GLY A 76 25.30 4.81 -1.70
CA GLY A 76 26.67 4.46 -2.07
C GLY A 76 27.43 3.66 -1.01
N SER A 77 28.27 2.77 -1.50
CA SER A 77 29.04 1.84 -0.68
C SER A 77 30.47 1.67 -1.18
N LYS A 78 31.25 0.81 -0.54
CA LYS A 78 32.66 0.59 -0.86
C LYS A 78 32.88 0.04 -2.28
N LYS A 79 32.10 -0.95 -2.71
CA LYS A 79 32.16 -1.53 -4.06
C LYS A 79 31.35 -0.71 -5.07
N TYR A 80 30.32 -0.04 -4.61
CA TYR A 80 29.34 0.69 -5.44
C TYR A 80 29.26 2.15 -4.99
N PRO A 81 30.23 2.99 -5.38
CA PRO A 81 30.37 4.36 -4.91
C PRO A 81 29.45 5.44 -5.52
N PRO A 82 28.60 5.20 -6.57
CA PRO A 82 27.65 6.22 -7.02
C PRO A 82 26.82 6.79 -5.86
N LYS A 83 26.28 7.99 -6.03
CA LYS A 83 25.50 8.65 -4.99
C LYS A 83 24.20 7.91 -4.66
N ASP A 84 23.62 7.23 -5.66
CA ASP A 84 22.36 6.53 -5.52
C ASP A 84 22.36 5.21 -6.30
N PRO A 85 23.07 4.16 -5.78
CA PRO A 85 23.04 2.82 -6.38
C PRO A 85 21.63 2.23 -6.45
N PHE A 86 20.75 2.59 -5.51
CA PHE A 86 19.37 2.14 -5.49
C PHE A 86 18.62 2.60 -6.74
N VAL A 87 18.66 3.89 -7.09
CA VAL A 87 18.04 4.42 -8.30
C VAL A 87 18.66 3.82 -9.57
N GLU A 88 19.97 3.59 -9.58
CA GLU A 88 20.64 2.92 -10.70
C GLU A 88 20.12 1.48 -10.92
N LEU A 89 19.84 0.75 -9.83
CA LEU A 89 19.24 -0.58 -9.90
C LEU A 89 17.77 -0.52 -10.34
N VAL A 90 16.98 0.42 -9.84
CA VAL A 90 15.59 0.59 -10.29
C VAL A 90 15.53 0.85 -11.79
N LYS A 91 16.44 1.69 -12.31
CA LYS A 91 16.54 1.97 -13.75
C LYS A 91 16.99 0.76 -14.58
N GLY A 92 17.88 -0.09 -14.07
CA GLY A 92 18.68 -1.00 -14.87
C GLY A 92 18.71 -2.47 -14.43
N SER A 93 17.77 -2.94 -13.62
CA SER A 93 17.64 -4.35 -13.25
C SER A 93 16.29 -4.95 -13.62
N LEU A 94 16.21 -6.28 -13.67
CA LEU A 94 14.97 -7.05 -13.84
C LEU A 94 14.38 -7.42 -12.47
N ASN A 95 14.47 -6.49 -11.52
CA ASN A 95 13.92 -6.73 -10.18
C ASN A 95 12.40 -6.90 -10.24
N THR A 96 11.89 -7.83 -9.47
CA THR A 96 10.45 -7.97 -9.20
C THR A 96 10.07 -7.31 -7.88
N PHE A 97 11.07 -7.01 -7.05
CA PHE A 97 10.96 -6.21 -5.85
C PHE A 97 12.31 -5.62 -5.45
N LEU A 98 12.32 -4.36 -5.07
CA LEU A 98 13.51 -3.63 -4.63
C LEU A 98 13.05 -2.55 -3.65
N ASN A 99 13.39 -2.69 -2.36
CA ASN A 99 13.04 -1.73 -1.33
C ASN A 99 13.92 -1.88 -0.08
N ALA A 100 13.72 -1.00 0.89
CA ALA A 100 14.11 -1.14 2.28
C ALA A 100 12.93 -0.72 3.16
N MET A 101 12.84 -1.20 4.39
CA MET A 101 11.70 -0.94 5.28
C MET A 101 12.14 -0.89 6.73
N THR A 102 11.79 0.19 7.43
CA THR A 102 11.98 0.35 8.86
C THR A 102 10.69 0.07 9.61
N PHE A 103 10.76 -0.81 10.60
CA PHE A 103 9.71 -1.17 11.54
C PHE A 103 10.07 -0.69 12.95
N PRO A 104 9.19 -0.79 13.93
CA PRO A 104 9.48 -0.31 15.29
C PRO A 104 10.70 -0.96 15.99
N ASP A 105 11.12 -2.14 15.55
CA ASP A 105 12.19 -2.91 16.18
C ASP A 105 13.20 -3.53 15.22
N LYS A 106 12.98 -3.40 13.91
CA LYS A 106 13.81 -3.98 12.85
C LYS A 106 13.88 -3.11 11.62
N THR A 107 14.96 -3.25 10.85
CA THR A 107 15.08 -2.68 9.50
C THR A 107 15.46 -3.79 8.55
N ILE A 108 14.77 -3.93 7.43
CA ILE A 108 14.96 -5.01 6.44
C ILE A 108 15.27 -4.45 5.06
N PHE A 109 16.05 -5.21 4.30
CA PHE A 109 16.53 -4.86 2.96
C PHE A 109 16.23 -6.00 1.98
N PRO A 110 14.98 -6.12 1.51
CA PRO A 110 14.56 -7.20 0.61
C PRO A 110 14.78 -6.84 -0.86
N VAL A 111 15.21 -7.83 -1.64
CA VAL A 111 15.27 -7.76 -3.11
C VAL A 111 14.77 -9.05 -3.73
N ALA A 112 14.19 -8.96 -4.93
CA ALA A 112 13.71 -10.12 -5.67
C ALA A 112 13.94 -9.97 -7.17
N SER A 113 14.22 -11.10 -7.84
CA SER A 113 14.31 -11.20 -9.29
C SER A 113 14.10 -12.63 -9.78
N CYS A 114 13.47 -12.77 -10.96
CA CYS A 114 13.39 -14.04 -11.66
C CYS A 114 14.68 -14.37 -12.43
N ASN A 115 15.48 -13.36 -12.74
CA ASN A 115 16.73 -13.52 -13.48
C ASN A 115 17.89 -13.86 -12.52
N GLU A 116 18.59 -14.96 -12.77
CA GLU A 116 19.64 -15.47 -11.87
C GLU A 116 20.84 -14.52 -11.75
N LYS A 117 21.25 -13.91 -12.86
CA LYS A 117 22.37 -12.96 -12.90
C LYS A 117 22.01 -11.65 -12.19
N ASP A 118 20.80 -11.16 -12.44
CA ASP A 118 20.27 -9.96 -11.79
C ASP A 118 20.13 -10.15 -10.29
N PHE A 119 19.54 -11.27 -9.86
CA PHE A 119 19.38 -11.60 -8.44
C PHE A 119 20.73 -11.58 -7.69
N LYS A 120 21.79 -12.16 -8.30
CA LYS A 120 23.13 -12.09 -7.70
C LYS A 120 23.68 -10.67 -7.62
N ASN A 121 23.44 -9.87 -8.67
CA ASN A 121 23.81 -8.45 -8.68
C ASN A 121 23.12 -7.67 -7.55
N LEU A 122 21.82 -7.85 -7.40
CA LEU A 122 21.03 -7.21 -6.33
C LEU A 122 21.52 -7.59 -4.95
N MET A 123 21.74 -8.89 -4.68
CA MET A 123 22.32 -9.35 -3.42
C MET A 123 23.66 -8.68 -3.12
N ASN A 124 24.53 -8.58 -4.13
CA ASN A 124 25.87 -8.02 -3.97
C ASN A 124 25.84 -6.54 -3.60
N VAL A 125 24.98 -5.76 -4.29
CA VAL A 125 24.83 -4.32 -3.99
C VAL A 125 24.28 -4.12 -2.59
N TYR A 126 23.25 -4.88 -2.19
CA TYR A 126 22.61 -4.73 -0.88
C TYR A 126 23.52 -5.17 0.28
N LEU A 127 24.26 -6.26 0.14
CA LEU A 127 25.22 -6.69 1.15
C LEU A 127 26.36 -5.67 1.34
N ASP A 128 26.88 -5.10 0.23
CA ASP A 128 27.90 -4.07 0.32
C ASP A 128 27.36 -2.77 0.92
N ALA A 129 26.13 -2.40 0.60
CA ALA A 129 25.45 -1.23 1.12
C ALA A 129 25.30 -1.29 2.65
N VAL A 130 24.76 -2.38 3.19
CA VAL A 130 24.49 -2.49 4.63
C VAL A 130 25.75 -2.68 5.48
N PHE A 131 26.82 -3.33 4.95
CA PHE A 131 28.03 -3.58 5.70
C PHE A 131 29.14 -2.55 5.49
N TYR A 132 29.18 -1.90 4.33
CA TYR A 132 30.27 -0.97 3.94
C TYR A 132 29.76 0.33 3.33
N PRO A 133 28.75 1.01 3.92
CA PRO A 133 28.18 2.22 3.34
C PRO A 133 29.18 3.39 3.37
N ASN A 134 29.02 4.33 2.43
CA ASN A 134 29.86 5.52 2.35
C ASN A 134 29.54 6.60 3.40
N ILE A 135 28.56 6.38 4.27
CA ILE A 135 28.17 7.31 5.35
C ILE A 135 29.33 7.72 6.26
N TYR A 136 30.37 6.91 6.37
CA TYR A 136 31.58 7.22 7.15
C TYR A 136 32.56 8.18 6.45
N LYS A 137 32.34 8.45 5.15
CA LYS A 137 33.24 9.26 4.34
C LYS A 137 32.59 10.56 3.87
N LYS A 138 31.27 10.56 3.76
CA LYS A 138 30.46 11.65 3.17
C LYS A 138 29.32 12.02 4.14
N GLU A 139 29.54 13.08 4.94
CA GLU A 139 28.47 13.61 5.83
C GLU A 139 27.28 14.14 5.04
N GLU A 140 27.52 14.56 3.78
CA GLU A 140 26.48 15.06 2.87
C GLU A 140 25.31 14.08 2.71
N ILE A 141 25.57 12.74 2.77
CA ILE A 141 24.56 11.70 2.71
C ILE A 141 23.56 11.84 3.89
N PHE A 142 24.08 12.01 5.11
CA PHE A 142 23.26 12.23 6.30
C PHE A 142 22.49 13.55 6.20
N ARG A 143 23.12 14.63 5.72
CA ARG A 143 22.50 15.95 5.59
C ARG A 143 21.40 15.99 4.54
N GLN A 144 21.53 15.23 3.46
CA GLN A 144 20.53 15.11 2.40
C GLN A 144 19.36 14.25 2.85
N GLU A 145 19.61 13.05 3.32
CA GLU A 145 18.56 12.06 3.63
C GLU A 145 17.92 12.32 5.00
N GLY A 146 18.68 12.65 6.03
CA GLY A 146 18.18 12.88 7.37
C GLY A 146 17.61 14.27 7.55
N TRP A 147 18.47 15.21 7.91
CA TRP A 147 18.08 16.60 8.11
C TRP A 147 19.28 17.58 8.01
N SER A 148 18.98 18.83 7.64
CA SER A 148 19.94 19.94 7.63
C SER A 148 19.26 21.28 7.85
N TYR A 149 20.01 22.28 8.32
CA TYR A 149 19.59 23.69 8.22
C TYR A 149 19.76 24.17 6.79
N GLU A 150 18.78 24.90 6.29
CA GLU A 150 18.83 25.57 4.99
C GLU A 150 18.74 27.09 5.17
N LEU A 151 19.78 27.81 4.72
CA LEU A 151 19.85 29.25 4.71
C LEU A 151 20.63 29.74 3.47
N GLU A 152 19.98 30.39 2.53
CA GLU A 152 20.61 30.85 1.28
C GLU A 152 21.45 32.12 1.45
N ASP A 153 20.93 33.05 2.22
CA ASP A 153 21.61 34.32 2.55
C ASP A 153 21.21 34.81 3.97
N LYS A 154 21.87 35.89 4.44
CA LYS A 154 21.65 36.42 5.79
C LYS A 154 20.25 37.02 6.00
N ASP A 155 19.60 37.47 4.96
CA ASP A 155 18.25 38.05 5.01
C ASP A 155 17.16 36.99 4.86
N GLY A 156 17.48 35.82 4.31
CA GLY A 156 16.60 34.69 4.10
C GLY A 156 16.07 34.07 5.38
N LYS A 157 15.00 33.29 5.30
CA LYS A 157 14.48 32.50 6.44
C LYS A 157 15.34 31.26 6.66
N LEU A 158 15.68 30.98 7.91
CA LEU A 158 16.27 29.70 8.29
C LEU A 158 15.18 28.61 8.25
N ALA A 159 15.44 27.52 7.55
CA ALA A 159 14.52 26.39 7.44
C ALA A 159 15.20 25.06 7.83
N LEU A 160 14.40 24.03 8.07
CA LEU A 160 14.84 22.65 8.17
C LEU A 160 14.46 21.92 6.88
N ASN A 161 15.37 21.10 6.37
CA ASN A 161 15.18 20.29 5.17
C ASN A 161 15.84 18.92 5.34
N GLY A 162 15.41 17.94 4.55
CA GLY A 162 15.89 16.55 4.54
C GLY A 162 14.80 15.63 4.07
N VAL A 163 15.18 14.53 3.38
CA VAL A 163 14.19 13.61 2.79
C VAL A 163 13.32 12.95 3.88
N VAL A 164 13.95 12.32 4.88
CA VAL A 164 13.24 11.67 6.00
C VAL A 164 12.49 12.71 6.84
N TYR A 165 13.08 13.88 7.11
CA TYR A 165 12.41 14.95 7.83
C TYR A 165 11.09 15.37 7.16
N ASN A 166 11.09 15.60 5.85
CA ASN A 166 9.91 16.00 5.10
C ASN A 166 8.90 14.84 4.96
N GLU A 167 9.39 13.62 4.77
CA GLU A 167 8.55 12.43 4.74
C GLU A 167 7.74 12.29 6.02
N MET A 168 8.41 12.38 7.18
CA MET A 168 7.76 12.18 8.47
C MET A 168 6.80 13.31 8.82
N LYS A 169 7.03 14.54 8.37
CA LYS A 169 6.02 15.61 8.45
C LYS A 169 4.71 15.21 7.76
N GLY A 170 4.81 14.56 6.59
CA GLY A 170 3.65 14.05 5.88
C GLY A 170 3.06 12.79 6.50
N ALA A 171 3.90 11.85 6.95
CA ALA A 171 3.46 10.57 7.51
C ALA A 171 2.63 10.74 8.80
N LEU A 172 3.00 11.70 9.65
CA LEU A 172 2.36 11.96 10.94
C LEU A 172 1.24 13.01 10.87
N SER A 173 0.72 13.31 9.69
CA SER A 173 -0.30 14.36 9.52
C SER A 173 -1.75 13.85 9.60
N SER A 174 -2.00 12.56 9.35
CA SER A 174 -3.35 12.03 9.38
C SER A 174 -3.81 11.67 10.80
N PRO A 175 -5.13 11.80 11.11
CA PRO A 175 -5.66 11.38 12.40
C PRO A 175 -5.37 9.90 12.72
N ASP A 176 -5.39 9.02 11.71
CA ASP A 176 -5.09 7.59 11.87
C ASP A 176 -3.63 7.35 12.26
N SER A 177 -2.69 8.02 11.60
CA SER A 177 -1.26 7.91 11.93
C SER A 177 -0.96 8.44 13.34
N ILE A 178 -1.62 9.54 13.74
CA ILE A 178 -1.51 10.07 15.10
C ILE A 178 -2.06 9.06 16.11
N LEU A 179 -3.22 8.46 15.82
CA LEU A 179 -3.84 7.45 16.69
C LEU A 179 -2.93 6.23 16.89
N GLU A 180 -2.45 5.64 15.81
CA GLU A 180 -1.58 4.45 15.84
C GLU A 180 -0.30 4.71 16.63
N ARG A 181 0.35 5.84 16.36
CA ARG A 181 1.56 6.25 17.08
C ARG A 181 1.31 6.43 18.58
N GLU A 182 0.23 7.13 18.97
CA GLU A 182 -0.07 7.35 20.38
C GLU A 182 -0.50 6.05 21.08
N ILE A 183 -1.19 5.14 20.40
CA ILE A 183 -1.47 3.79 20.92
C ILE A 183 -0.15 3.07 21.22
N GLN A 184 0.75 2.98 20.24
CA GLN A 184 2.03 2.27 20.39
C GLN A 184 2.87 2.88 21.53
N ARG A 185 3.05 4.20 21.51
CA ARG A 185 3.80 4.95 22.54
C ARG A 185 3.27 4.73 23.94
N GLU A 186 1.95 4.76 24.11
CA GLU A 186 1.32 4.72 25.41
C GLU A 186 1.10 3.29 25.94
N MET A 187 1.02 2.30 25.06
CA MET A 187 0.97 0.88 25.42
C MET A 187 2.33 0.33 25.87
N PHE A 188 3.44 0.84 25.30
CA PHE A 188 4.77 0.23 25.44
C PHE A 188 5.84 1.21 25.95
N ARG A 189 5.50 2.01 26.98
CA ARG A 189 6.34 3.12 27.48
C ARG A 189 7.74 2.77 27.95
N ASP A 190 7.95 1.52 28.42
CA ASP A 190 9.21 1.10 29.00
C ASP A 190 10.10 0.34 28.00
N THR A 191 9.71 0.32 26.71
CA THR A 191 10.38 -0.43 25.64
C THR A 191 10.71 0.48 24.45
N CYS A 192 11.43 -0.08 23.44
CA CYS A 192 11.74 0.64 22.20
C CYS A 192 10.49 1.09 21.43
N TYR A 193 9.36 0.39 21.60
CA TYR A 193 8.10 0.73 20.95
C TYR A 193 7.46 2.05 21.44
N SER A 194 7.99 2.65 22.54
CA SER A 194 7.57 3.98 22.96
C SER A 194 8.07 5.11 22.06
N TYR A 195 9.03 4.81 21.21
CA TYR A 195 9.66 5.77 20.31
C TYR A 195 9.20 5.59 18.88
N GLU A 196 9.24 6.69 18.12
CA GLU A 196 8.93 6.68 16.69
C GLU A 196 10.17 6.28 15.88
N SER A 197 10.23 5.04 15.40
CA SER A 197 11.37 4.54 14.63
C SER A 197 11.59 5.29 13.32
N GLY A 198 10.50 5.80 12.73
CA GLY A 198 10.52 6.66 11.54
C GLY A 198 11.08 8.06 11.81
N GLY A 199 10.98 8.50 13.06
CA GLY A 199 11.39 9.82 13.51
C GLY A 199 10.24 10.82 13.63
N ASP A 200 10.20 11.52 14.74
CA ASP A 200 9.28 12.64 14.95
C ASP A 200 9.94 13.93 14.44
N PRO A 201 9.33 14.69 13.50
CA PRO A 201 9.90 15.93 12.97
C PRO A 201 10.30 16.97 14.03
N GLU A 202 9.72 16.91 15.23
CA GLU A 202 10.12 17.77 16.35
C GLU A 202 11.47 17.37 16.95
N PHE A 203 11.86 16.09 16.85
CA PHE A 203 13.07 15.49 17.46
C PHE A 203 14.13 15.05 16.44
N ILE A 204 13.77 14.83 15.17
CA ILE A 204 14.76 14.49 14.11
C ILE A 204 15.95 15.49 14.11
N PRO A 205 15.75 16.83 14.28
CA PRO A 205 16.88 17.78 14.29
C PRO A 205 17.81 17.67 15.50
N ASP A 206 17.49 16.87 16.49
CA ASP A 206 18.36 16.62 17.65
C ASP A 206 19.41 15.52 17.35
N LEU A 207 19.24 14.74 16.24
CA LEU A 207 20.19 13.70 15.85
C LEU A 207 21.50 14.31 15.31
N THR A 208 22.60 13.98 15.97
CA THR A 208 23.94 14.34 15.48
C THR A 208 24.51 13.31 14.53
N TYR A 209 25.42 13.73 13.65
CA TYR A 209 26.12 12.81 12.74
C TYR A 209 26.91 11.72 13.47
N GLU A 210 27.47 12.03 14.64
CA GLU A 210 28.18 11.04 15.46
C GLU A 210 27.26 9.95 16.01
N GLN A 211 26.10 10.32 16.59
CA GLN A 211 25.08 9.36 17.08
C GLN A 211 24.55 8.48 15.95
N PHE A 212 24.35 9.07 14.77
CA PHE A 212 23.95 8.35 13.56
C PHE A 212 24.99 7.29 13.17
N LEU A 213 26.28 7.63 13.10
CA LEU A 213 27.34 6.66 12.80
C LEU A 213 27.50 5.58 13.90
N GLU A 214 27.28 5.95 15.15
CA GLU A 214 27.35 5.03 16.29
C GLU A 214 26.26 3.97 16.24
N PHE A 215 25.03 4.38 15.82
CA PHE A 215 23.91 3.46 15.63
C PHE A 215 24.22 2.40 14.56
N HIS A 216 24.77 2.81 13.41
CA HIS A 216 25.18 1.86 12.37
C HIS A 216 26.27 0.92 12.88
N ARG A 217 27.34 1.41 13.52
CA ARG A 217 28.40 0.57 14.07
C ARG A 217 27.90 -0.48 15.07
N LYS A 218 26.87 -0.11 15.86
CA LYS A 218 26.29 -0.98 16.88
C LYS A 218 25.43 -2.08 16.29
N TYR A 219 24.55 -1.76 15.35
CA TYR A 219 23.49 -2.70 14.95
C TYR A 219 23.71 -3.38 13.60
N TYR A 220 24.50 -2.80 12.68
CA TYR A 220 24.70 -3.34 11.33
C TYR A 220 25.94 -4.27 11.28
N HIS A 221 25.83 -5.37 12.00
CA HIS A 221 26.85 -6.40 12.07
C HIS A 221 26.21 -7.78 11.79
N PRO A 222 26.92 -8.72 11.11
CA PRO A 222 26.35 -10.03 10.78
C PRO A 222 25.75 -10.79 11.96
N VAL A 223 26.33 -10.71 13.18
CA VAL A 223 25.78 -11.36 14.38
C VAL A 223 24.36 -10.86 14.74
N ASN A 224 23.99 -9.64 14.36
CA ASN A 224 22.67 -9.05 14.59
C ASN A 224 21.76 -9.19 13.36
N SER A 225 22.25 -9.85 12.29
CA SER A 225 21.49 -9.99 11.05
C SER A 225 20.60 -11.24 11.02
N TYR A 226 19.54 -11.14 10.25
CA TYR A 226 18.58 -12.18 9.88
C TYR A 226 18.54 -12.26 8.37
N ILE A 227 19.28 -13.22 7.80
CA ILE A 227 19.42 -13.37 6.34
C ILE A 227 18.46 -14.45 5.87
N THR A 228 17.65 -14.17 4.84
CA THR A 228 16.75 -15.15 4.22
C THR A 228 17.01 -15.26 2.73
N LEU A 229 17.09 -16.49 2.23
CA LEU A 229 17.11 -16.86 0.81
C LEU A 229 15.90 -17.74 0.50
N TYR A 230 15.09 -17.33 -0.47
CA TYR A 230 13.87 -18.03 -0.89
C TYR A 230 13.90 -18.32 -2.39
N GLY A 231 13.44 -19.49 -2.79
CA GLY A 231 13.15 -19.83 -4.19
C GLY A 231 14.09 -20.87 -4.81
N ASP A 232 14.01 -21.00 -6.14
CA ASP A 232 14.81 -21.93 -6.94
C ASP A 232 16.16 -21.31 -7.33
N MET A 233 17.19 -21.66 -6.59
CA MET A 233 18.57 -21.22 -6.84
C MET A 233 19.58 -22.26 -6.35
N ASP A 234 20.83 -22.16 -6.77
CA ASP A 234 21.94 -22.93 -6.18
C ASP A 234 22.35 -22.35 -4.82
N MET A 235 21.68 -22.84 -3.76
CA MET A 235 21.90 -22.37 -2.39
C MET A 235 23.34 -22.63 -1.91
N GLU A 236 23.99 -23.74 -2.31
CA GLU A 236 25.38 -24.06 -1.94
C GLU A 236 26.34 -23.01 -2.54
N GLU A 237 26.16 -22.65 -3.81
CA GLU A 237 26.94 -21.59 -4.48
C GLU A 237 26.72 -20.24 -3.80
N ARG A 238 25.48 -19.86 -3.52
CA ARG A 238 25.15 -18.58 -2.88
C ARG A 238 25.76 -18.44 -1.48
N LEU A 239 25.64 -19.49 -0.67
CA LEU A 239 26.20 -19.49 0.69
C LEU A 239 27.72 -19.38 0.70
N ASN A 240 28.42 -20.15 -0.15
CA ASN A 240 29.86 -20.06 -0.25
C ASN A 240 30.34 -18.70 -0.76
N TRP A 241 29.59 -18.10 -1.71
CA TRP A 241 29.84 -16.75 -2.20
C TRP A 241 29.63 -15.69 -1.09
N MET A 242 28.54 -15.77 -0.31
CA MET A 242 28.30 -14.85 0.82
C MET A 242 29.38 -14.96 1.90
N ASP A 243 29.80 -16.18 2.21
CA ASP A 243 30.90 -16.42 3.13
C ASP A 243 32.19 -15.69 2.68
N GLN A 244 32.65 -15.98 1.45
CA GLN A 244 33.93 -15.48 0.93
C GLN A 244 33.94 -13.95 0.71
N GLU A 245 32.87 -13.38 0.22
CA GLU A 245 32.79 -11.97 -0.15
C GLU A 245 32.45 -11.04 1.01
N TYR A 246 31.74 -11.56 2.05
CA TYR A 246 31.21 -10.74 3.13
C TYR A 246 31.41 -11.34 4.52
N LEU A 247 30.86 -12.50 4.84
CA LEU A 247 30.70 -12.97 6.22
C LEU A 247 32.02 -13.39 6.90
N ASP A 248 33.00 -13.94 6.12
CA ASP A 248 34.32 -14.30 6.64
C ASP A 248 35.16 -13.08 7.06
N HIS A 249 34.75 -11.87 6.70
CA HIS A 249 35.44 -10.63 7.11
C HIS A 249 35.08 -10.17 8.54
N PHE A 250 34.11 -10.82 9.19
CA PHE A 250 33.61 -10.45 10.52
C PHE A 250 33.86 -11.56 11.52
N GLU A 251 34.19 -11.17 12.76
CA GLU A 251 34.20 -12.06 13.91
C GLU A 251 32.90 -11.94 14.70
N GLU A 252 32.45 -13.01 15.36
CA GLU A 252 31.30 -12.95 16.25
C GLU A 252 31.57 -12.00 17.44
N ILE A 253 30.67 -11.05 17.67
CA ILE A 253 30.71 -10.07 18.76
C ILE A 253 29.43 -10.13 19.58
N GLN A 254 29.40 -9.48 20.73
CA GLN A 254 28.17 -9.32 21.52
C GLN A 254 27.51 -7.99 21.19
N ILE A 255 26.24 -8.03 20.89
CA ILE A 255 25.40 -6.84 20.63
C ILE A 255 24.15 -6.95 21.50
N ASP A 256 23.89 -5.91 22.27
CA ASP A 256 22.65 -5.76 23.02
C ASP A 256 21.60 -5.11 22.12
N SER A 257 20.75 -5.94 21.55
CA SER A 257 19.63 -5.55 20.69
C SER A 257 18.34 -6.27 21.08
N GLU A 258 18.31 -6.96 22.22
CA GLU A 258 17.15 -7.73 22.67
C GLU A 258 15.93 -6.82 22.95
N ILE A 259 14.78 -7.21 22.41
CA ILE A 259 13.54 -6.48 22.62
C ILE A 259 12.93 -6.90 23.97
N GLN A 260 12.65 -5.92 24.80
CA GLN A 260 12.16 -6.16 26.16
C GLN A 260 10.64 -6.17 26.21
N TYR A 261 10.09 -6.98 27.12
CA TYR A 261 8.67 -7.00 27.43
C TYR A 261 8.24 -5.74 28.20
N GLN A 262 7.15 -5.13 27.77
CA GLN A 262 6.43 -4.13 28.58
C GLN A 262 5.74 -4.80 29.75
N LYS A 263 5.97 -4.28 30.96
CA LYS A 263 5.26 -4.76 32.16
C LYS A 263 3.78 -4.34 32.10
N PRO A 264 2.87 -5.22 32.58
CA PRO A 264 1.45 -4.86 32.64
C PRO A 264 1.21 -3.60 33.46
N PHE A 265 0.23 -2.80 33.09
CA PHE A 265 -0.17 -1.64 33.87
C PHE A 265 -0.81 -2.07 35.17
N GLU A 266 -0.61 -1.30 36.25
CA GLU A 266 -1.29 -1.52 37.53
C GLU A 266 -2.80 -1.24 37.46
N ARG A 267 -3.20 -0.35 36.56
CA ARG A 267 -4.58 0.05 36.26
C ARG A 267 -4.75 0.49 34.84
N ILE A 268 -5.99 0.44 34.36
CA ILE A 268 -6.37 0.96 33.01
C ILE A 268 -5.89 2.41 32.88
N LYS A 269 -5.24 2.70 31.75
CA LYS A 269 -4.72 4.02 31.42
C LYS A 269 -5.73 4.79 30.57
N GLN A 270 -5.92 6.06 30.90
CA GLN A 270 -6.79 6.96 30.14
C GLN A 270 -6.02 8.22 29.75
N ILE A 271 -6.06 8.57 28.46
CA ILE A 271 -5.31 9.69 27.90
C ILE A 271 -6.17 10.42 26.87
N SER A 272 -6.05 11.74 26.85
CA SER A 272 -6.57 12.58 25.77
C SER A 272 -5.42 13.27 25.04
N LYS A 273 -5.49 13.32 23.72
CA LYS A 273 -4.57 14.00 22.81
C LYS A 273 -5.37 14.77 21.77
N LYS A 274 -4.71 15.69 21.06
CA LYS A 274 -5.34 16.51 20.03
C LYS A 274 -4.80 16.19 18.65
N TYR A 275 -5.67 16.32 17.66
CA TYR A 275 -5.30 16.18 16.24
C TYR A 275 -5.79 17.39 15.41
N PRO A 276 -5.12 17.72 14.30
CA PRO A 276 -5.47 18.87 13.50
C PRO A 276 -6.79 18.70 12.75
N LEU A 277 -7.59 19.78 12.77
CA LEU A 277 -8.82 19.91 12.00
C LEU A 277 -8.74 21.19 11.15
N GLY A 278 -9.32 21.14 9.94
CA GLY A 278 -9.40 22.30 9.05
C GLY A 278 -10.16 23.47 9.69
N GLN A 279 -9.77 24.70 9.37
CA GLN A 279 -10.34 25.93 9.98
C GLN A 279 -11.86 26.05 9.76
N GLU A 280 -12.34 25.64 8.59
CA GLU A 280 -13.76 25.73 8.19
C GLU A 280 -14.57 24.48 8.56
N GLU A 281 -13.92 23.38 8.98
CA GLU A 281 -14.62 22.16 9.39
C GLU A 281 -15.37 22.34 10.71
N ASP A 282 -16.49 21.62 10.88
CA ASP A 282 -17.20 21.56 12.16
C ASP A 282 -16.50 20.56 13.10
N GLU A 283 -16.24 20.96 14.34
CA GLU A 283 -15.64 20.11 15.38
C GLU A 283 -16.63 19.04 15.92
N LYS A 284 -17.93 19.27 15.69
CA LYS A 284 -18.96 18.34 16.13
C LYS A 284 -18.79 16.96 15.49
N GLU A 285 -18.94 15.92 16.29
CA GLU A 285 -18.82 14.53 15.83
C GLU A 285 -17.47 14.23 15.15
N LYS A 286 -16.37 14.80 15.67
CA LYS A 286 -15.02 14.58 15.14
C LYS A 286 -14.07 13.92 16.15
N THR A 287 -14.55 13.60 17.36
CA THR A 287 -13.75 12.87 18.35
C THR A 287 -13.53 11.43 17.91
N ILE A 288 -12.33 10.91 18.19
CA ILE A 288 -11.97 9.50 17.96
C ILE A 288 -11.68 8.86 19.32
N TYR A 289 -12.33 7.73 19.59
CA TYR A 289 -12.08 6.89 20.76
C TYR A 289 -11.38 5.61 20.37
N SER A 290 -10.40 5.19 21.15
CA SER A 290 -9.73 3.90 21.02
C SER A 290 -9.68 3.19 22.37
N TYR A 291 -10.05 1.91 22.35
CA TYR A 291 -9.80 0.94 23.39
C TYR A 291 -8.77 -0.04 22.88
N THR A 292 -7.63 -0.18 23.56
CA THR A 292 -6.56 -1.08 23.16
C THR A 292 -6.10 -1.92 24.33
N VAL A 293 -5.88 -3.22 24.11
CA VAL A 293 -5.34 -4.16 25.08
C VAL A 293 -4.15 -4.92 24.51
N THR A 294 -3.22 -5.35 25.36
CA THR A 294 -2.25 -6.38 24.93
C THR A 294 -2.95 -7.74 24.81
N ALA A 295 -2.72 -8.45 23.73
CA ALA A 295 -3.44 -9.66 23.36
C ALA A 295 -2.49 -10.74 22.78
N GLY A 296 -1.79 -11.43 23.68
CA GLY A 296 -0.85 -12.48 23.30
C GLY A 296 0.55 -11.99 22.91
N ASN A 297 1.39 -12.92 22.50
CA ASN A 297 2.77 -12.69 22.12
C ASN A 297 3.06 -13.27 20.72
N ALA A 298 4.02 -12.69 20.03
CA ALA A 298 4.47 -13.15 18.71
C ALA A 298 5.05 -14.58 18.73
N THR A 299 5.53 -15.06 19.89
CA THR A 299 6.14 -16.38 20.06
C THR A 299 5.14 -17.47 20.49
N ASP A 300 3.85 -17.18 20.53
CA ASP A 300 2.78 -18.16 20.72
C ASP A 300 1.89 -18.27 19.47
N ARG A 301 2.18 -19.24 18.61
CA ARG A 301 1.46 -19.43 17.34
C ARG A 301 -0.03 -19.73 17.53
N MET A 302 -0.38 -20.49 18.58
CA MET A 302 -1.77 -20.89 18.81
C MET A 302 -2.62 -19.66 19.21
N GLU A 303 -2.10 -18.86 20.15
CA GLU A 303 -2.74 -17.61 20.56
C GLU A 303 -2.79 -16.59 19.40
N TYR A 304 -1.72 -16.46 18.63
CA TYR A 304 -1.64 -15.56 17.47
C TYR A 304 -2.79 -15.80 16.49
N TYR A 305 -2.98 -17.04 16.05
CA TYR A 305 -4.07 -17.37 15.12
C TYR A 305 -5.46 -17.36 15.78
N ALA A 306 -5.56 -17.72 17.05
CA ALA A 306 -6.82 -17.61 17.79
C ALA A 306 -7.27 -16.16 17.96
N MET A 307 -6.34 -15.21 18.19
CA MET A 307 -6.67 -13.79 18.25
C MET A 307 -7.11 -13.23 16.89
N ARG A 308 -6.54 -13.70 15.77
CA ARG A 308 -7.03 -13.36 14.43
C ARG A 308 -8.46 -13.87 14.18
N VAL A 309 -8.80 -15.04 14.72
CA VAL A 309 -10.19 -15.55 14.69
C VAL A 309 -11.11 -14.66 15.52
N LEU A 310 -10.67 -14.24 16.71
CA LEU A 310 -11.42 -13.31 17.56
C LEU A 310 -11.58 -11.93 16.94
N ASP A 311 -10.57 -11.42 16.25
CA ASP A 311 -10.66 -10.18 15.48
C ASP A 311 -11.85 -10.24 14.52
N TYR A 312 -11.86 -11.25 13.67
CA TYR A 312 -12.94 -11.45 12.72
C TYR A 312 -14.31 -11.54 13.40
N ALA A 313 -14.43 -12.35 14.45
CA ALA A 313 -15.70 -12.63 15.10
C ALA A 313 -16.23 -11.48 15.98
N LEU A 314 -15.34 -10.62 16.53
CA LEU A 314 -15.73 -9.57 17.46
C LEU A 314 -15.91 -8.19 16.80
N ILE A 315 -15.12 -7.86 15.76
CA ILE A 315 -15.07 -6.50 15.22
C ILE A 315 -15.04 -6.41 13.69
N SER A 316 -14.24 -7.23 12.98
CA SER A 316 -13.97 -7.01 11.55
C SER A 316 -15.11 -7.44 10.64
N MET A 317 -15.88 -8.45 11.01
CA MET A 317 -17.01 -8.94 10.22
C MET A 317 -18.18 -7.94 10.26
N PRO A 318 -18.90 -7.73 9.13
CA PRO A 318 -20.18 -7.02 9.15
C PRO A 318 -21.15 -7.65 10.16
N GLY A 319 -21.70 -6.84 11.06
CA GLY A 319 -22.59 -7.32 12.14
C GLY A 319 -21.89 -7.93 13.33
N ALA A 320 -20.56 -7.85 13.42
CA ALA A 320 -19.80 -8.26 14.59
C ALA A 320 -20.32 -7.55 15.88
N PRO A 321 -20.33 -8.25 17.03
CA PRO A 321 -21.04 -7.78 18.22
C PRO A 321 -20.56 -6.43 18.76
N LEU A 322 -19.24 -6.16 18.76
CA LEU A 322 -18.69 -4.87 19.19
C LEU A 322 -19.07 -3.74 18.22
N LYS A 323 -18.90 -3.98 16.92
CA LYS A 323 -19.26 -2.99 15.89
C LYS A 323 -20.74 -2.64 15.97
N LYS A 324 -21.60 -3.66 16.02
CA LYS A 324 -23.05 -3.47 16.08
C LYS A 324 -23.49 -2.72 17.34
N ALA A 325 -22.99 -3.10 18.51
CA ALA A 325 -23.40 -2.48 19.77
C ALA A 325 -23.02 -1.00 19.84
N LEU A 326 -21.83 -0.63 19.35
CA LEU A 326 -21.37 0.76 19.32
C LEU A 326 -22.17 1.60 18.33
N LEU A 327 -22.47 1.09 17.14
CA LEU A 327 -23.31 1.76 16.14
C LEU A 327 -24.75 1.94 16.66
N ASP A 328 -25.35 0.91 17.26
CA ASP A 328 -26.69 0.97 17.84
C ASP A 328 -26.80 2.00 18.99
N ALA A 329 -25.72 2.21 19.75
CA ALA A 329 -25.64 3.21 20.79
C ALA A 329 -25.29 4.62 20.27
N GLY A 330 -25.02 4.79 18.97
CA GLY A 330 -24.60 6.07 18.40
C GLY A 330 -23.21 6.53 18.85
N ILE A 331 -22.33 5.58 19.15
CA ILE A 331 -20.93 5.86 19.49
C ILE A 331 -20.09 5.81 18.20
N GLY A 332 -20.00 6.95 17.55
CA GLY A 332 -19.28 7.09 16.27
C GLY A 332 -20.07 6.59 15.06
N LYS A 333 -19.59 6.94 13.89
CA LYS A 333 -20.18 6.57 12.59
C LYS A 333 -19.40 5.51 11.86
N ASP A 334 -18.10 5.41 12.17
CA ASP A 334 -17.20 4.38 11.65
C ASP A 334 -16.55 3.64 12.82
N ILE A 335 -16.89 2.36 12.96
CA ILE A 335 -16.34 1.47 13.98
C ILE A 335 -15.41 0.47 13.29
N SER A 336 -14.17 0.48 13.74
CA SER A 336 -13.09 -0.36 13.22
C SER A 336 -12.22 -0.89 14.35
N GLY A 337 -11.17 -1.60 14.01
CA GLY A 337 -10.21 -2.16 14.96
C GLY A 337 -9.75 -3.53 14.51
N GLY A 338 -9.15 -4.26 15.41
CA GLY A 338 -8.69 -5.62 15.17
C GLY A 338 -7.42 -5.97 15.91
N TYR A 339 -6.89 -7.14 15.59
CA TYR A 339 -5.66 -7.67 16.12
C TYR A 339 -4.47 -7.21 15.30
N SER A 340 -3.46 -6.63 15.96
CA SER A 340 -2.21 -6.19 15.35
C SER A 340 -1.06 -7.05 15.86
N GLY A 341 -0.44 -7.81 14.95
CA GLY A 341 0.83 -8.52 15.14
C GLY A 341 2.03 -7.64 14.76
N GLY A 342 3.21 -8.25 14.58
CA GLY A 342 4.42 -7.57 14.10
C GLY A 342 5.31 -6.97 15.18
N SER A 343 4.94 -7.15 16.44
CA SER A 343 5.75 -6.78 17.63
C SER A 343 5.79 -7.92 18.63
N LEU A 344 6.72 -7.86 19.59
CA LEU A 344 6.89 -8.91 20.60
C LEU A 344 5.60 -9.19 21.38
N GLN A 345 4.91 -8.11 21.79
CA GLN A 345 3.60 -8.18 22.44
C GLN A 345 2.56 -7.56 21.52
N ASN A 346 1.61 -8.36 21.10
CA ASN A 346 0.57 -7.96 20.15
C ASN A 346 -0.55 -7.20 20.83
N THR A 347 -1.32 -6.45 20.06
CA THR A 347 -2.45 -5.66 20.59
C THR A 347 -3.75 -6.01 19.89
N PHE A 348 -4.86 -5.71 20.58
CA PHE A 348 -6.19 -5.71 19.99
C PHE A 348 -6.84 -4.36 20.28
N SER A 349 -7.35 -3.71 19.23
CA SER A 349 -7.96 -2.37 19.34
C SER A 349 -9.41 -2.37 18.90
N VAL A 350 -10.22 -1.51 19.52
CA VAL A 350 -11.56 -1.11 19.05
C VAL A 350 -11.54 0.41 18.92
N ILE A 351 -11.92 0.92 17.75
CA ILE A 351 -11.83 2.33 17.41
C ILE A 351 -13.20 2.83 16.95
N ALA A 352 -13.64 3.96 17.49
CA ALA A 352 -14.82 4.66 17.04
C ALA A 352 -14.44 6.05 16.52
N LYS A 353 -14.72 6.32 15.25
CA LYS A 353 -14.46 7.60 14.57
C LYS A 353 -15.75 8.36 14.35
N GLU A 354 -15.63 9.66 14.14
CA GLU A 354 -16.76 10.60 13.99
C GLU A 354 -17.75 10.46 15.14
N ALA A 355 -17.23 10.48 16.38
CA ALA A 355 -18.00 10.39 17.61
C ALA A 355 -18.22 11.78 18.25
N GLU A 356 -19.28 11.90 19.05
CA GLU A 356 -19.49 13.08 19.88
C GLU A 356 -18.47 13.14 21.02
N GLU A 357 -18.09 14.35 21.42
CA GLU A 357 -17.26 14.60 22.60
C GLU A 357 -17.94 14.09 23.88
N GLY A 358 -17.14 13.64 24.86
CA GLY A 358 -17.64 13.18 26.18
C GLY A 358 -18.22 11.76 26.22
N LYS A 359 -18.18 11.00 25.14
CA LYS A 359 -18.71 9.63 25.06
C LYS A 359 -17.71 8.53 25.47
N GLY A 360 -16.50 8.87 25.90
CA GLY A 360 -15.43 7.90 26.18
C GLY A 360 -15.80 6.87 27.27
N GLU A 361 -16.47 7.29 28.37
CA GLU A 361 -16.90 6.36 29.41
C GLU A 361 -18.00 5.40 28.91
N GLU A 362 -18.93 5.91 28.08
CA GLU A 362 -19.99 5.11 27.49
C GLU A 362 -19.42 4.11 26.46
N PHE A 363 -18.48 4.54 25.64
CA PHE A 363 -17.73 3.69 24.70
C PHE A 363 -17.06 2.52 25.43
N PHE A 364 -16.31 2.80 26.47
CA PHE A 364 -15.66 1.77 27.27
C PHE A 364 -16.66 0.79 27.90
N ARG A 365 -17.70 1.31 28.55
CA ARG A 365 -18.72 0.50 29.20
C ARG A 365 -19.41 -0.47 28.21
N ILE A 366 -19.77 0.00 27.02
CA ILE A 366 -20.41 -0.85 26.01
C ILE A 366 -19.48 -1.98 25.58
N ILE A 367 -18.19 -1.72 25.38
CA ILE A 367 -17.21 -2.75 25.01
C ILE A 367 -17.13 -3.82 26.10
N GLU A 368 -16.96 -3.44 27.37
CA GLU A 368 -16.87 -4.39 28.49
C GLU A 368 -18.17 -5.21 28.63
N GLU A 369 -19.35 -4.56 28.55
CA GLU A 369 -20.65 -5.24 28.61
C GLU A 369 -20.84 -6.25 27.47
N VAL A 370 -20.44 -5.91 26.26
CA VAL A 370 -20.51 -6.82 25.10
C VAL A 370 -19.58 -8.01 25.28
N LEU A 371 -18.35 -7.79 25.72
CA LEU A 371 -17.38 -8.86 25.97
C LEU A 371 -17.84 -9.79 27.11
N GLU A 372 -18.34 -9.22 28.23
CA GLU A 372 -18.92 -10.01 29.33
C GLU A 372 -20.11 -10.86 28.86
N LYS A 373 -21.01 -10.25 28.10
CA LYS A 373 -22.16 -10.94 27.51
C LYS A 373 -21.74 -12.05 26.56
N THR A 374 -20.73 -11.81 25.72
CA THR A 374 -20.17 -12.81 24.79
C THR A 374 -19.63 -14.01 25.55
N VAL A 375 -18.88 -13.80 26.62
CA VAL A 375 -18.37 -14.88 27.46
C VAL A 375 -19.50 -15.65 28.15
N GLN A 376 -20.56 -14.97 28.62
CA GLN A 376 -21.69 -15.60 29.33
C GLN A 376 -22.63 -16.37 28.40
N GLN A 377 -22.90 -15.86 27.22
CA GLN A 377 -23.86 -16.41 26.26
C GLN A 377 -23.22 -17.35 25.22
N GLY A 378 -21.90 -17.30 25.09
CA GLY A 378 -21.13 -18.01 24.06
C GLY A 378 -20.99 -17.24 22.75
N LEU A 379 -19.87 -17.47 22.09
CA LEU A 379 -19.61 -16.97 20.71
C LEU A 379 -20.46 -17.71 19.70
N ASP A 380 -20.84 -17.03 18.62
CA ASP A 380 -21.49 -17.67 17.48
C ASP A 380 -20.55 -18.66 16.77
N LYS A 381 -20.96 -19.92 16.71
CA LYS A 381 -20.16 -21.00 16.12
C LYS A 381 -19.91 -20.81 14.63
N ASP A 382 -20.86 -20.22 13.91
CA ASP A 382 -20.72 -20.04 12.47
C ASP A 382 -19.77 -18.88 12.15
N SER A 383 -19.72 -17.85 12.99
CA SER A 383 -18.70 -16.78 12.91
C SER A 383 -17.29 -17.33 13.13
N ILE A 384 -17.08 -18.22 14.12
CA ILE A 384 -15.77 -18.87 14.34
C ILE A 384 -15.37 -19.74 13.15
N LYS A 385 -16.28 -20.52 12.59
CA LYS A 385 -16.02 -21.34 11.38
C LYS A 385 -15.70 -20.46 10.17
N ALA A 386 -16.45 -19.39 9.97
CA ALA A 386 -16.23 -18.44 8.88
C ALA A 386 -14.84 -17.79 9.01
N ALA A 387 -14.47 -17.35 10.21
CA ALA A 387 -13.16 -16.79 10.50
C ALA A 387 -12.02 -17.76 10.17
N LEU A 388 -12.11 -19.00 10.70
CA LEU A 388 -11.12 -20.03 10.45
C LEU A 388 -10.98 -20.35 8.95
N ASN A 389 -12.09 -20.46 8.23
CA ASN A 389 -12.06 -20.74 6.79
C ASN A 389 -11.40 -19.61 6.00
N VAL A 390 -11.71 -18.35 6.30
CA VAL A 390 -11.11 -17.20 5.60
C VAL A 390 -9.61 -17.13 5.84
N ILE A 391 -9.17 -17.25 7.11
CA ILE A 391 -7.75 -17.15 7.46
C ILE A 391 -6.97 -18.32 6.83
N GLU A 392 -7.50 -19.55 6.90
CA GLU A 392 -6.87 -20.71 6.27
C GLU A 392 -6.87 -20.61 4.74
N PHE A 393 -7.95 -20.11 4.13
CA PHE A 393 -8.01 -19.90 2.69
C PHE A 393 -6.91 -18.93 2.23
N GLN A 394 -6.77 -17.79 2.90
CA GLN A 394 -5.71 -16.80 2.62
C GLN A 394 -4.32 -17.42 2.76
N TYR A 395 -4.08 -18.19 3.82
CA TYR A 395 -2.81 -18.87 4.04
C TYR A 395 -2.48 -19.86 2.90
N ARG A 396 -3.46 -20.68 2.47
CA ARG A 396 -3.27 -21.69 1.40
C ARG A 396 -3.18 -21.09 0.00
N GLU A 397 -3.98 -20.07 -0.29
CA GLU A 397 -3.96 -19.37 -1.58
C GLU A 397 -2.64 -18.60 -1.77
N ALA A 398 -2.12 -18.01 -0.71
CA ALA A 398 -0.91 -17.19 -0.70
C ALA A 398 -0.91 -16.17 -1.87
N ASP A 399 -2.03 -15.47 -2.02
CA ASP A 399 -2.20 -14.38 -2.99
C ASP A 399 -1.74 -13.06 -2.37
N PHE A 400 -0.56 -12.63 -2.72
CA PHE A 400 0.03 -11.35 -2.28
C PHE A 400 0.02 -10.28 -3.38
N GLY A 401 -0.88 -10.42 -4.36
CA GLY A 401 -1.01 -9.50 -5.49
C GLY A 401 0.22 -9.53 -6.40
N SER A 402 0.86 -8.38 -6.57
CA SER A 402 2.08 -8.24 -7.39
C SER A 402 3.38 -8.48 -6.61
N TYR A 403 3.32 -8.68 -5.30
CA TYR A 403 4.49 -8.89 -4.48
C TYR A 403 5.00 -10.33 -4.54
N PRO A 404 6.33 -10.55 -4.47
CA PRO A 404 6.91 -11.89 -4.39
C PRO A 404 6.44 -12.64 -3.14
N LYS A 405 6.05 -13.92 -3.28
CA LYS A 405 5.66 -14.76 -2.13
C LYS A 405 6.76 -14.86 -1.07
N GLY A 406 7.99 -15.00 -1.52
CA GLY A 406 9.14 -15.10 -0.63
C GLY A 406 9.34 -13.87 0.25
N LEU A 407 8.91 -12.66 -0.18
CA LEU A 407 8.94 -11.47 0.66
C LEU A 407 8.06 -11.64 1.91
N PHE A 408 6.81 -12.10 1.73
CA PHE A 408 5.90 -12.29 2.85
C PHE A 408 6.39 -13.42 3.77
N TYR A 409 6.87 -14.53 3.22
CA TYR A 409 7.45 -15.59 4.06
C TYR A 409 8.71 -15.15 4.82
N CYS A 410 9.51 -14.23 4.26
CA CYS A 410 10.58 -13.58 5.00
C CYS A 410 10.05 -12.74 6.17
N MET A 411 9.00 -11.96 5.93
CA MET A 411 8.37 -11.14 6.97
C MET A 411 7.70 -12.00 8.03
N ASP A 412 6.92 -13.01 7.64
CA ASP A 412 6.26 -13.95 8.55
C ASP A 412 7.29 -14.71 9.41
N SER A 413 8.45 -15.06 8.84
CA SER A 413 9.51 -15.69 9.64
C SER A 413 10.03 -14.76 10.72
N LEU A 414 10.17 -13.47 10.43
CA LEU A 414 10.66 -12.46 11.38
C LEU A 414 9.67 -12.19 12.54
N GLU A 415 8.39 -12.49 12.39
CA GLU A 415 7.39 -12.36 13.45
C GLU A 415 7.74 -13.13 14.73
N SER A 416 8.41 -14.29 14.59
CA SER A 416 8.90 -15.08 15.73
C SER A 416 10.42 -15.09 15.84
N TRP A 417 11.11 -15.20 14.71
CA TRP A 417 12.57 -15.36 14.66
C TRP A 417 13.32 -14.19 15.27
N LEU A 418 12.75 -12.98 15.19
CA LEU A 418 13.35 -11.79 15.80
C LEU A 418 13.45 -11.90 17.32
N TYR A 419 12.59 -12.69 17.97
CA TYR A 419 12.47 -12.83 19.42
C TYR A 419 12.91 -14.20 19.95
N ASP A 420 12.91 -15.23 19.09
CA ASP A 420 13.45 -16.56 19.38
C ASP A 420 14.27 -17.07 18.20
N ASP A 421 15.58 -17.09 18.38
CA ASP A 421 16.57 -17.48 17.34
C ASP A 421 16.34 -18.88 16.75
N ASN A 422 15.55 -19.75 17.42
CA ASN A 422 15.32 -21.13 16.99
C ASN A 422 13.98 -21.35 16.27
N GLU A 423 13.12 -20.32 16.20
CA GLU A 423 11.74 -20.47 15.73
C GLU A 423 11.42 -19.61 14.47
N PRO A 424 12.22 -19.66 13.36
CA PRO A 424 11.92 -18.96 12.14
C PRO A 424 10.72 -19.53 11.36
N PHE A 425 10.31 -20.78 11.67
CA PHE A 425 9.25 -21.48 10.94
C PHE A 425 7.88 -21.36 11.57
N MET A 426 7.78 -20.74 12.75
CA MET A 426 6.56 -20.73 13.56
C MET A 426 5.34 -20.20 12.79
N HIS A 427 5.47 -19.08 12.09
CA HIS A 427 4.35 -18.45 11.38
C HIS A 427 4.21 -18.90 9.93
N ILE A 428 5.27 -19.40 9.29
CA ILE A 428 5.20 -19.96 7.94
C ILE A 428 4.70 -21.39 7.88
N LYS A 429 4.77 -22.15 8.99
CA LYS A 429 4.23 -23.51 9.10
C LYS A 429 3.00 -23.52 10.03
N ALA A 430 1.86 -23.11 9.50
CA ALA A 430 0.65 -22.92 10.30
C ALA A 430 -0.47 -23.93 10.04
N GLY A 431 -0.33 -24.83 9.08
CA GLY A 431 -1.38 -25.80 8.67
C GLY A 431 -1.91 -26.63 9.84
N ASP A 432 -1.03 -27.20 10.68
CA ASP A 432 -1.41 -27.98 11.85
C ASP A 432 -2.18 -27.15 12.89
N THR A 433 -1.86 -25.85 13.01
CA THR A 433 -2.53 -24.93 13.93
C THR A 433 -3.99 -24.72 13.57
N PHE A 434 -4.30 -24.59 12.25
CA PHE A 434 -5.69 -24.51 11.79
C PHE A 434 -6.46 -25.78 12.11
N GLU A 435 -5.86 -26.97 11.92
CA GLU A 435 -6.50 -28.22 12.25
C GLU A 435 -6.74 -28.41 13.77
N GLU A 436 -5.87 -27.84 14.59
CA GLU A 436 -6.06 -27.81 16.05
C GLU A 436 -7.15 -26.81 16.44
N LEU A 437 -7.16 -25.61 15.88
CA LEU A 437 -8.18 -24.58 16.16
C LEU A 437 -9.58 -25.05 15.76
N LYS A 438 -9.72 -25.77 14.63
CA LYS A 438 -11.00 -26.38 14.21
C LYS A 438 -11.56 -27.39 15.23
N LYS A 439 -10.72 -28.01 16.04
CA LYS A 439 -11.13 -28.96 17.08
C LYS A 439 -11.52 -28.28 18.40
N LYS A 440 -11.16 -27.00 18.58
CA LYS A 440 -11.55 -26.22 19.76
C LYS A 440 -13.03 -25.89 19.72
N ASP A 441 -13.67 -25.90 20.87
CA ASP A 441 -15.00 -25.36 21.02
C ASP A 441 -14.95 -23.83 21.25
N THR A 442 -16.10 -23.17 21.26
CA THR A 442 -16.16 -21.72 21.49
C THR A 442 -15.65 -21.31 22.85
N ARG A 443 -15.68 -22.22 23.85
CA ARG A 443 -15.19 -21.97 25.21
C ARG A 443 -13.71 -21.60 25.24
N TYR A 444 -12.90 -22.20 24.37
CA TYR A 444 -11.49 -21.82 24.22
C TYR A 444 -11.32 -20.33 23.86
N PHE A 445 -12.10 -19.85 22.91
CA PHE A 445 -12.05 -18.44 22.50
C PHE A 445 -12.65 -17.50 23.56
N GLU A 446 -13.67 -17.94 24.27
CA GLU A 446 -14.27 -17.21 25.41
C GLU A 446 -13.27 -17.05 26.55
N GLU A 447 -12.45 -18.06 26.84
CA GLU A 447 -11.37 -18.00 27.85
C GLU A 447 -10.26 -17.01 27.47
N LEU A 448 -9.97 -16.88 26.16
CA LEU A 448 -9.06 -15.83 25.68
C LEU A 448 -9.65 -14.44 25.89
N ILE A 449 -10.95 -14.25 25.64
CA ILE A 449 -11.65 -12.98 25.93
C ILE A 449 -11.58 -12.67 27.43
N GLU A 450 -11.88 -13.64 28.29
CA GLU A 450 -11.76 -13.46 29.75
C GLU A 450 -10.35 -13.02 30.16
N THR A 451 -9.32 -13.67 29.60
CA THR A 451 -7.93 -13.48 29.98
C THR A 451 -7.38 -12.15 29.50
N TYR A 452 -7.50 -11.88 28.20
CA TYR A 452 -6.83 -10.76 27.56
C TYR A 452 -7.65 -9.47 27.53
N PHE A 453 -8.99 -9.55 27.59
CA PHE A 453 -9.83 -8.36 27.53
C PHE A 453 -10.43 -8.01 28.88
N LEU A 454 -11.02 -8.96 29.60
CA LEU A 454 -11.75 -8.65 30.84
C LEU A 454 -10.83 -8.57 32.08
N LYS A 455 -9.95 -9.55 32.27
CA LYS A 455 -9.07 -9.63 33.45
C LYS A 455 -7.75 -8.87 33.29
N ASN A 456 -7.34 -8.58 32.08
CA ASN A 456 -6.11 -7.84 31.78
C ASN A 456 -6.23 -6.39 32.23
N THR A 457 -5.23 -5.87 32.94
CA THR A 457 -5.12 -4.47 33.33
C THR A 457 -4.33 -3.62 32.36
N HIS A 458 -3.59 -4.26 31.41
CA HIS A 458 -2.81 -3.57 30.41
C HIS A 458 -3.74 -3.09 29.28
N LYS A 459 -4.53 -2.07 29.59
CA LYS A 459 -5.52 -1.45 28.72
C LYS A 459 -5.27 0.05 28.62
N LEU A 460 -5.48 0.58 27.42
CA LEU A 460 -5.43 2.01 27.11
C LEU A 460 -6.78 2.47 26.57
N LEU A 461 -7.30 3.53 27.16
CA LEU A 461 -8.37 4.33 26.57
C LEU A 461 -7.75 5.63 26.06
N LEU A 462 -7.72 5.80 24.75
CA LEU A 462 -7.19 6.99 24.10
C LEU A 462 -8.33 7.77 23.44
N THR A 463 -8.42 9.05 23.76
CA THR A 463 -9.31 9.99 23.11
C THR A 463 -8.49 10.95 22.26
N LEU A 464 -8.77 11.03 20.94
CA LEU A 464 -8.27 12.09 20.11
C LEU A 464 -9.36 13.14 19.88
N GLU A 465 -9.08 14.35 20.35
CA GLU A 465 -9.96 15.51 20.24
C GLU A 465 -9.55 16.37 19.04
N PRO A 466 -10.51 16.82 18.19
CA PRO A 466 -10.16 17.73 17.11
C PRO A 466 -9.71 19.09 17.68
N GLU A 467 -8.74 19.74 17.03
CA GLU A 467 -8.39 21.14 17.31
C GLU A 467 -8.16 21.89 16.00
N LYS A 468 -8.98 22.92 15.77
CA LYS A 468 -8.85 23.80 14.60
C LYS A 468 -7.54 24.57 14.62
N GLY A 469 -6.87 24.62 13.49
CA GLY A 469 -5.62 25.38 13.33
C GLY A 469 -4.44 24.82 14.11
N LEU A 470 -4.47 23.55 14.53
CA LEU A 470 -3.35 22.95 15.27
C LEU A 470 -2.07 22.88 14.42
N ASP A 471 -2.20 22.58 13.12
CA ASP A 471 -1.04 22.52 12.21
C ASP A 471 -0.44 23.92 12.00
N GLU A 472 -1.25 24.95 11.81
CA GLU A 472 -0.80 26.32 11.69
C GLU A 472 -0.09 26.77 12.98
N LYS A 473 -0.63 26.42 14.16
CA LYS A 473 0.03 26.69 15.45
C LYS A 473 1.38 26.00 15.57
N LYS A 474 1.49 24.73 15.14
CA LYS A 474 2.75 23.97 15.14
C LYS A 474 3.76 24.60 14.18
N ASN A 475 3.36 24.94 12.97
CA ASN A 475 4.21 25.58 11.96
C ASN A 475 4.70 26.95 12.45
N HIS A 476 3.82 27.78 12.98
CA HIS A 476 4.19 29.10 13.54
C HIS A 476 5.18 28.97 14.69
N ARG A 477 4.97 28.00 15.61
CA ARG A 477 5.90 27.73 16.71
C ARG A 477 7.28 27.29 16.20
N LEU A 478 7.32 26.47 15.14
CA LEU A 478 8.57 26.09 14.48
C LEU A 478 9.26 27.31 13.85
N GLU A 479 8.54 28.16 13.14
CA GLU A 479 9.08 29.37 12.56
C GLU A 479 9.62 30.35 13.62
N GLU A 480 8.92 30.52 14.75
CA GLU A 480 9.39 31.30 15.88
C GLU A 480 10.68 30.71 16.48
N LYS A 481 10.73 29.37 16.67
CA LYS A 481 11.93 28.66 17.18
C LYS A 481 13.12 28.88 16.24
N LEU A 482 12.94 28.71 14.95
CA LEU A 482 14.00 28.90 13.94
C LEU A 482 14.43 30.36 13.84
N THR A 483 13.49 31.32 13.91
CA THR A 483 13.79 32.76 13.91
C THR A 483 14.60 33.16 15.15
N ALA A 484 14.19 32.69 16.32
CA ALA A 484 14.92 32.93 17.57
C ALA A 484 16.31 32.28 17.56
N TYR A 485 16.42 31.04 17.03
CA TYR A 485 17.70 30.37 16.87
C TYR A 485 18.63 31.16 15.93
N LYS A 486 18.13 31.56 14.74
CA LYS A 486 18.89 32.39 13.79
C LYS A 486 19.37 33.66 14.44
N ALA A 487 18.54 34.36 15.21
CA ALA A 487 18.89 35.61 15.90
C ALA A 487 19.94 35.38 17.01
N SER A 488 20.09 34.16 17.53
CA SER A 488 21.09 33.85 18.56
C SER A 488 22.48 33.51 17.98
N LEU A 489 22.56 33.25 16.68
CA LEU A 489 23.80 32.86 16.00
C LEU A 489 24.71 34.08 15.77
N SER A 490 26.01 33.85 15.89
CA SER A 490 27.04 34.81 15.47
C SER A 490 27.10 34.93 13.94
N GLU A 491 27.69 36.02 13.43
CA GLU A 491 27.95 36.19 12.01
C GLU A 491 28.73 35.02 11.40
N GLU A 492 29.69 34.47 12.14
CA GLU A 492 30.51 33.34 11.69
C GLU A 492 29.69 32.03 11.57
N GLU A 493 28.77 31.80 12.52
CA GLU A 493 27.85 30.65 12.49
C GLU A 493 26.83 30.78 11.35
N LEU A 494 26.28 31.96 11.10
CA LEU A 494 25.41 32.23 9.95
C LEU A 494 26.15 31.97 8.62
N ASP A 495 27.37 32.50 8.48
CA ASP A 495 28.20 32.29 7.29
C ASP A 495 28.58 30.80 7.12
N LYS A 496 28.69 30.06 8.21
CA LYS A 496 28.91 28.59 8.19
C LYS A 496 27.70 27.90 7.61
N ILE A 497 26.48 28.14 8.12
CA ILE A 497 25.23 27.51 7.63
C ILE A 497 25.01 27.85 6.14
N ILE A 498 25.23 29.09 5.71
CA ILE A 498 25.12 29.50 4.30
C ILE A 498 26.09 28.71 3.41
N ARG A 499 27.36 28.54 3.85
CA ARG A 499 28.32 27.71 3.11
C ARG A 499 27.93 26.25 3.07
N GLU A 500 27.45 25.68 4.18
CA GLU A 500 26.98 24.28 4.25
C GLU A 500 25.76 24.06 3.35
N THR A 501 24.81 25.00 3.33
CA THR A 501 23.67 24.99 2.40
C THR A 501 24.13 25.00 0.94
N ALA A 502 25.02 25.91 0.59
CA ALA A 502 25.54 26.01 -0.78
C ALA A 502 26.34 24.75 -1.18
N HIS A 503 27.14 24.20 -0.27
CA HIS A 503 27.90 22.96 -0.48
C HIS A 503 26.97 21.77 -0.70
N LEU A 504 25.92 21.61 0.12
CA LEU A 504 24.96 20.53 -0.02
C LEU A 504 24.20 20.63 -1.36
N LYS A 505 23.75 21.83 -1.75
CA LYS A 505 23.12 22.07 -3.06
C LYS A 505 24.05 21.73 -4.23
N GLN A 506 25.33 22.08 -4.12
CA GLN A 506 26.34 21.68 -5.09
C GLN A 506 26.50 20.17 -5.14
N TYR A 507 26.68 19.50 -3.98
CA TYR A 507 26.75 18.04 -3.89
C TYR A 507 25.53 17.37 -4.55
N GLN A 508 24.33 17.83 -4.26
CA GLN A 508 23.08 17.29 -4.86
C GLN A 508 23.03 17.46 -6.38
N SER A 509 23.63 18.54 -6.91
CA SER A 509 23.61 18.87 -8.34
C SER A 509 24.68 18.14 -9.16
N GLU A 510 25.78 17.74 -8.54
CA GLU A 510 26.87 17.05 -9.21
C GLU A 510 26.49 15.61 -9.53
N PRO A 511 26.53 15.17 -10.79
CA PRO A 511 26.26 13.77 -11.13
C PRO A 511 27.40 12.85 -10.62
N SER A 512 27.11 11.58 -10.43
CA SER A 512 28.14 10.56 -10.24
C SER A 512 29.02 10.45 -11.50
N THR A 513 30.30 10.14 -11.31
CA THR A 513 31.23 9.99 -12.43
C THR A 513 30.95 8.74 -13.25
N GLU A 514 31.33 8.73 -14.52
CA GLU A 514 31.22 7.52 -15.36
C GLU A 514 31.93 6.31 -14.76
N GLU A 515 33.07 6.51 -14.08
CA GLU A 515 33.81 5.43 -13.43
C GLU A 515 33.03 4.84 -12.27
N GLU A 516 32.40 5.67 -11.45
CA GLU A 516 31.52 5.22 -10.38
C GLU A 516 30.30 4.48 -10.94
N LEU A 517 29.61 5.05 -11.93
CA LEU A 517 28.44 4.41 -12.56
C LEU A 517 28.74 3.06 -13.20
N LYS A 518 29.95 2.87 -13.76
CA LYS A 518 30.39 1.59 -14.33
C LYS A 518 30.59 0.48 -13.29
N THR A 519 30.67 0.81 -11.99
CA THR A 519 30.75 -0.20 -10.94
C THR A 519 29.42 -0.94 -10.74
N ILE A 520 28.30 -0.30 -11.02
CA ILE A 520 26.96 -0.92 -10.91
C ILE A 520 26.85 -2.01 -12.00
N PRO A 521 26.58 -3.27 -11.62
CA PRO A 521 26.41 -4.35 -12.59
C PRO A 521 25.17 -4.12 -13.45
N LEU A 522 25.29 -4.35 -14.75
CA LEU A 522 24.21 -4.17 -15.70
C LEU A 522 23.98 -5.45 -16.51
N LEU A 523 22.72 -5.74 -16.76
CA LEU A 523 22.30 -6.78 -17.70
C LEU A 523 22.56 -6.33 -19.16
N ARG A 524 22.46 -7.29 -20.08
CA ARG A 524 22.53 -7.03 -21.52
C ARG A 524 21.17 -7.29 -22.15
N LEU A 525 20.93 -6.78 -23.37
CA LEU A 525 19.67 -7.05 -24.09
C LEU A 525 19.42 -8.56 -24.29
N GLU A 526 20.48 -9.37 -24.37
CA GLU A 526 20.37 -10.83 -24.51
C GLU A 526 19.90 -11.51 -23.21
N ASP A 527 20.01 -10.85 -22.06
CA ASP A 527 19.52 -11.33 -20.77
C ASP A 527 17.99 -11.10 -20.59
N ILE A 528 17.34 -10.44 -21.56
CA ILE A 528 15.93 -10.06 -21.55
C ILE A 528 15.14 -10.92 -22.53
N ASP A 529 13.98 -11.42 -22.10
CA ASP A 529 13.08 -12.14 -23.00
C ASP A 529 12.58 -11.23 -24.14
N LYS A 530 12.73 -11.69 -25.36
CA LYS A 530 12.34 -10.93 -26.57
C LYS A 530 10.83 -10.77 -26.70
N TYR A 531 10.07 -11.72 -26.18
CA TYR A 531 8.61 -11.77 -26.32
C TYR A 531 7.91 -11.63 -24.97
N PRO A 532 6.81 -10.86 -24.88
CA PRO A 532 6.03 -10.75 -23.65
C PRO A 532 5.24 -12.04 -23.38
N GLN A 533 4.78 -12.20 -22.15
CA GLN A 533 3.87 -13.29 -21.78
C GLN A 533 2.55 -13.19 -22.54
N LYS A 534 2.07 -14.32 -23.06
CA LYS A 534 0.80 -14.41 -23.78
C LYS A 534 -0.39 -14.21 -22.84
N PHE A 535 -1.50 -13.76 -23.41
CA PHE A 535 -2.79 -13.82 -22.74
C PHE A 535 -3.35 -15.25 -22.78
N SER A 536 -4.07 -15.65 -21.74
CA SER A 536 -4.86 -16.87 -21.74
C SER A 536 -6.33 -16.48 -21.99
N ILE A 537 -6.72 -16.41 -23.26
CA ILE A 537 -8.07 -15.99 -23.68
C ILE A 537 -8.69 -17.06 -24.56
N GLU A 538 -9.78 -17.67 -24.06
CA GLU A 538 -10.66 -18.52 -24.85
C GLU A 538 -12.09 -17.96 -24.78
N GLU A 539 -12.60 -17.51 -25.94
CA GLU A 539 -13.99 -17.09 -26.03
C GLU A 539 -14.91 -18.31 -26.06
N ARG A 540 -15.79 -18.41 -25.09
CA ARG A 540 -16.80 -19.45 -25.00
C ARG A 540 -18.20 -18.84 -24.84
N VAL A 541 -19.23 -19.64 -25.00
CA VAL A 541 -20.62 -19.23 -24.82
C VAL A 541 -21.31 -20.24 -23.92
N SER A 542 -21.89 -19.76 -22.82
CA SER A 542 -22.73 -20.54 -21.93
C SER A 542 -24.06 -19.83 -21.72
N ASN A 543 -25.18 -20.52 -21.93
CA ASN A 543 -26.55 -19.97 -21.88
C ASN A 543 -26.75 -18.67 -22.74
N ASN A 544 -26.18 -18.64 -23.95
CA ASN A 544 -26.14 -17.49 -24.86
C ASN A 544 -25.39 -16.25 -24.30
N ILE A 545 -24.64 -16.40 -23.24
CA ILE A 545 -23.81 -15.35 -22.63
C ILE A 545 -22.35 -15.61 -22.97
N LYS A 546 -21.64 -14.54 -23.28
CA LYS A 546 -20.20 -14.59 -23.56
C LYS A 546 -19.42 -14.90 -22.30
N VAL A 547 -18.50 -15.86 -22.40
CA VAL A 547 -17.55 -16.24 -21.35
C VAL A 547 -16.13 -16.04 -21.87
N ILE A 548 -15.33 -15.29 -21.15
CA ILE A 548 -13.90 -15.15 -21.37
C ILE A 548 -13.22 -16.10 -20.38
N PHE A 549 -12.80 -17.26 -20.90
CA PHE A 549 -12.17 -18.29 -20.10
C PHE A 549 -10.65 -18.18 -20.18
N SER A 550 -10.04 -18.16 -19.00
CA SER A 550 -8.58 -18.22 -18.85
C SER A 550 -8.19 -19.57 -18.25
N ASN A 551 -7.70 -20.48 -19.12
CA ASN A 551 -7.25 -21.80 -18.71
C ASN A 551 -5.86 -21.72 -18.10
N VAL A 552 -5.79 -21.72 -16.77
CA VAL A 552 -4.54 -21.61 -16.00
C VAL A 552 -4.52 -22.59 -14.84
N LYS A 553 -3.34 -23.02 -14.42
CA LYS A 553 -3.17 -23.85 -13.22
C LYS A 553 -3.52 -23.05 -11.97
N SER A 554 -4.65 -23.33 -11.35
CA SER A 554 -5.19 -22.61 -10.21
C SER A 554 -5.32 -23.44 -8.92
N ASN A 555 -4.76 -24.68 -8.94
CA ASN A 555 -4.77 -25.59 -7.78
C ASN A 555 -6.17 -25.86 -7.21
N GLY A 556 -7.17 -25.99 -8.10
CA GLY A 556 -8.55 -26.29 -7.73
C GLY A 556 -9.37 -25.09 -7.25
N ILE A 557 -8.86 -23.87 -7.40
CA ILE A 557 -9.59 -22.63 -7.14
C ILE A 557 -10.13 -22.06 -8.44
N ALA A 558 -11.41 -21.71 -8.47
CA ALA A 558 -12.02 -20.93 -9.54
C ALA A 558 -12.12 -19.46 -9.12
N TYR A 559 -11.69 -18.56 -10.01
CA TYR A 559 -11.88 -17.12 -9.89
C TYR A 559 -12.96 -16.72 -10.89
N ILE A 560 -14.06 -16.24 -10.36
CA ILE A 560 -15.30 -15.95 -11.09
C ILE A 560 -15.53 -14.45 -11.02
N ASN A 561 -15.60 -13.77 -12.15
CA ASN A 561 -16.01 -12.37 -12.24
C ASN A 561 -17.25 -12.27 -13.13
N VAL A 562 -18.42 -12.07 -12.50
CA VAL A 562 -19.68 -11.79 -13.19
C VAL A 562 -19.83 -10.29 -13.36
N ALA A 563 -19.57 -9.79 -14.54
CA ALA A 563 -19.55 -8.38 -14.85
C ALA A 563 -20.78 -7.95 -15.66
N PHE A 564 -21.27 -6.74 -15.38
CA PHE A 564 -22.45 -6.17 -16.05
C PHE A 564 -22.11 -4.83 -16.69
N HIS A 565 -22.45 -4.68 -17.95
CA HIS A 565 -22.30 -3.44 -18.71
C HIS A 565 -23.13 -2.29 -18.12
N ALA A 566 -22.50 -1.14 -17.87
CA ALA A 566 -23.07 0.03 -17.22
C ALA A 566 -23.02 1.30 -18.09
N GLU A 567 -22.70 1.18 -19.40
CA GLU A 567 -22.55 2.33 -20.30
C GLU A 567 -23.85 3.11 -20.52
N LYS A 568 -24.99 2.46 -20.34
CA LYS A 568 -26.31 3.04 -20.60
C LYS A 568 -26.89 3.83 -19.43
N LEU A 569 -26.22 3.86 -18.28
CA LEU A 569 -26.69 4.57 -17.10
C LEU A 569 -26.55 6.09 -17.26
N SER A 570 -27.53 6.84 -16.77
CA SER A 570 -27.51 8.31 -16.77
C SER A 570 -26.41 8.85 -15.84
N GLN A 571 -25.99 10.10 -16.09
CA GLN A 571 -24.95 10.76 -15.30
C GLN A 571 -25.29 10.81 -13.81
N ASP A 572 -26.56 11.01 -13.46
CA ASP A 572 -27.03 11.09 -12.07
C ASP A 572 -26.97 9.74 -11.33
N MET A 573 -26.97 8.62 -12.05
CA MET A 573 -26.85 7.28 -11.47
C MET A 573 -25.39 6.88 -11.17
N ILE A 574 -24.40 7.57 -11.74
CA ILE A 574 -22.98 7.19 -11.57
C ILE A 574 -22.55 7.13 -10.10
N PRO A 575 -22.79 8.14 -9.24
CA PRO A 575 -22.39 8.04 -7.82
C PRO A 575 -23.18 6.98 -7.06
N TYR A 576 -24.40 6.63 -7.49
CA TYR A 576 -25.16 5.52 -6.91
C TYR A 576 -24.56 4.15 -7.22
N LEU A 577 -23.76 3.98 -8.31
CA LEU A 577 -22.98 2.75 -8.54
C LEU A 577 -21.98 2.51 -7.41
N ALA A 578 -21.30 3.56 -6.97
CA ALA A 578 -20.37 3.45 -5.84
C ALA A 578 -21.09 3.22 -4.50
N LEU A 579 -22.29 3.80 -4.34
CA LEU A 579 -23.13 3.50 -3.18
C LEU A 579 -23.65 2.05 -3.22
N LEU A 580 -24.09 1.55 -4.38
CA LEU A 580 -24.52 0.17 -4.57
C LEU A 580 -23.40 -0.81 -4.20
N LYS A 581 -22.17 -0.51 -4.63
CA LYS A 581 -20.97 -1.28 -4.21
C LYS A 581 -20.84 -1.36 -2.68
N ALA A 582 -21.07 -0.28 -1.95
CA ALA A 582 -20.98 -0.25 -0.50
C ALA A 582 -22.16 -0.98 0.20
N VAL A 583 -23.31 -1.04 -0.44
CA VAL A 583 -24.55 -1.59 0.12
C VAL A 583 -24.66 -3.11 -0.10
N LEU A 584 -24.26 -3.61 -1.27
CA LEU A 584 -24.32 -5.05 -1.59
C LEU A 584 -23.48 -5.87 -0.61
N ALA A 585 -24.03 -7.01 -0.17
CA ALA A 585 -23.53 -7.88 0.91
C ALA A 585 -23.47 -7.24 2.32
N ASN A 586 -23.86 -5.96 2.47
CA ASN A 586 -23.88 -5.25 3.77
C ASN A 586 -25.30 -4.88 4.26
N MET A 587 -26.33 -5.30 3.54
CA MET A 587 -27.73 -5.24 3.96
C MET A 587 -28.35 -6.63 4.01
N ASP A 588 -29.49 -6.74 4.70
CA ASP A 588 -30.28 -7.98 4.72
C ASP A 588 -30.76 -8.31 3.31
N THR A 589 -30.86 -9.60 3.04
CA THR A 589 -31.41 -10.12 1.80
C THR A 589 -32.76 -10.80 2.05
N GLU A 590 -33.31 -11.46 1.06
CA GLU A 590 -34.58 -12.18 1.24
C GLU A 590 -34.44 -13.34 2.23
N HIS A 591 -33.30 -14.04 2.22
CA HIS A 591 -33.11 -15.27 2.99
C HIS A 591 -32.11 -15.15 4.14
N PHE A 592 -31.30 -14.09 4.19
CA PHE A 592 -30.27 -13.89 5.20
C PHE A 592 -30.32 -12.50 5.82
N THR A 593 -29.96 -12.42 7.11
CA THR A 593 -29.47 -11.16 7.65
C THR A 593 -28.08 -10.87 7.08
N TYR A 594 -27.67 -9.61 7.02
CA TYR A 594 -26.35 -9.25 6.46
C TYR A 594 -25.18 -9.94 7.20
N ALA A 595 -25.30 -10.14 8.51
CA ALA A 595 -24.33 -10.89 9.30
C ALA A 595 -24.32 -12.37 8.92
N GLY A 596 -25.51 -13.01 8.78
CA GLY A 596 -25.65 -14.39 8.35
C GLY A 596 -25.15 -14.62 6.93
N LEU A 597 -25.38 -13.66 6.02
CA LEU A 597 -24.89 -13.71 4.65
C LEU A 597 -23.36 -13.68 4.61
N ASN A 598 -22.73 -12.78 5.37
CA ASN A 598 -21.26 -12.71 5.45
C ASN A 598 -20.65 -13.98 6.05
N ASN A 599 -21.27 -14.58 7.07
CA ASN A 599 -20.85 -15.88 7.58
C ASN A 599 -20.94 -16.94 6.49
N TYR A 600 -22.04 -16.97 5.73
CA TYR A 600 -22.23 -17.95 4.64
C TYR A 600 -21.19 -17.75 3.52
N ILE A 601 -20.94 -16.52 3.08
CA ILE A 601 -19.88 -16.20 2.12
C ILE A 601 -18.54 -16.76 2.60
N ASN A 602 -18.15 -16.44 3.82
CA ASN A 602 -16.82 -16.74 4.36
C ASN A 602 -16.66 -18.22 4.77
N MET A 603 -17.73 -18.95 5.06
CA MET A 603 -17.68 -20.42 5.26
C MET A 603 -17.51 -21.21 3.96
N HIS A 604 -17.90 -20.66 2.82
CA HIS A 604 -17.97 -21.43 1.58
C HIS A 604 -17.03 -20.96 0.48
N THR A 605 -16.48 -19.74 0.60
CA THR A 605 -15.66 -19.11 -0.44
C THR A 605 -14.39 -18.50 0.16
N GLY A 606 -13.50 -18.04 -0.71
CA GLY A 606 -12.34 -17.22 -0.33
C GLY A 606 -12.66 -15.73 -0.23
N GLY A 607 -13.95 -15.35 -0.36
CA GLY A 607 -14.45 -14.01 -0.29
C GLY A 607 -15.30 -13.62 -1.50
N PHE A 608 -16.13 -12.61 -1.31
CA PHE A 608 -16.92 -11.92 -2.33
C PHE A 608 -16.53 -10.45 -2.34
N GLY A 609 -16.43 -9.87 -3.53
CA GLY A 609 -16.20 -8.44 -3.72
C GLY A 609 -16.94 -7.91 -4.93
N ASN A 610 -17.14 -6.62 -4.97
CA ASN A 610 -17.65 -5.93 -6.15
C ASN A 610 -16.86 -4.65 -6.43
N ASP A 611 -16.77 -4.26 -7.69
CA ASP A 611 -16.14 -3.01 -8.09
C ASP A 611 -16.80 -2.43 -9.34
N PHE A 612 -16.59 -1.14 -9.55
CA PHE A 612 -16.96 -0.47 -10.78
C PHE A 612 -15.69 -0.08 -11.55
N VAL A 613 -15.49 -0.70 -12.70
CA VAL A 613 -14.24 -0.64 -13.47
C VAL A 613 -14.49 -0.05 -14.86
N GLN A 614 -13.52 0.71 -15.36
CA GLN A 614 -13.55 1.32 -16.69
C GLN A 614 -12.36 0.80 -17.52
N TYR A 615 -12.65 0.30 -18.71
CA TYR A 615 -11.67 -0.19 -19.67
C TYR A 615 -11.63 0.71 -20.90
N GLY A 616 -10.51 1.41 -21.11
CA GLY A 616 -10.29 2.22 -22.31
C GLY A 616 -9.95 1.34 -23.51
N LYS A 617 -10.64 1.53 -24.63
CA LYS A 617 -10.37 0.83 -25.88
C LYS A 617 -9.41 1.59 -26.78
N LYS A 618 -8.86 0.89 -27.78
CA LYS A 618 -7.95 1.50 -28.76
C LYS A 618 -8.57 2.65 -29.54
N ASP A 619 -9.88 2.59 -29.84
CA ASP A 619 -10.63 3.63 -30.56
C ASP A 619 -10.96 4.86 -29.69
N GLY A 620 -10.56 4.84 -28.42
CA GLY A 620 -10.80 5.92 -27.45
C GLY A 620 -12.15 5.81 -26.74
N SER A 621 -12.99 4.83 -27.05
CA SER A 621 -14.21 4.52 -26.31
C SER A 621 -13.90 3.85 -24.98
N ILE A 622 -14.89 3.81 -24.07
CA ILE A 622 -14.72 3.26 -22.73
C ILE A 622 -15.80 2.23 -22.46
N THR A 623 -15.40 1.03 -22.08
CA THR A 623 -16.29 0.01 -21.51
C THR A 623 -16.38 0.24 -20.00
N LYS A 624 -17.61 0.32 -19.47
CA LYS A 624 -17.89 0.49 -18.03
C LYS A 624 -18.55 -0.78 -17.51
N LEU A 625 -17.94 -1.44 -16.53
CA LEU A 625 -18.46 -2.67 -15.95
C LEU A 625 -18.66 -2.53 -14.44
N PHE A 626 -19.76 -3.08 -13.94
CA PHE A 626 -19.95 -3.40 -12.55
C PHE A 626 -19.57 -4.88 -12.37
N GLU A 627 -18.46 -5.12 -11.70
CA GLU A 627 -17.84 -6.43 -11.55
C GLU A 627 -18.15 -7.04 -10.19
N ASN A 628 -18.41 -8.35 -10.17
CA ASN A 628 -18.67 -9.10 -8.96
C ASN A 628 -17.74 -10.30 -8.92
N ASP A 629 -16.74 -10.22 -8.08
CA ASP A 629 -15.68 -11.21 -7.92
C ASP A 629 -16.01 -12.18 -6.79
N ILE A 630 -15.87 -13.47 -7.07
CA ILE A 630 -15.92 -14.51 -6.05
C ILE A 630 -14.87 -15.57 -6.35
N LYS A 631 -14.16 -16.04 -5.33
CA LYS A 631 -13.19 -17.12 -5.46
C LYS A 631 -13.58 -18.31 -4.62
N VAL A 632 -13.49 -19.50 -5.20
CA VAL A 632 -14.07 -20.71 -4.60
C VAL A 632 -13.33 -21.98 -5.01
N PHE A 633 -13.24 -22.95 -4.13
CA PHE A 633 -12.81 -24.30 -4.52
C PHE A 633 -13.90 -25.00 -5.37
N TYR A 634 -13.51 -25.78 -6.39
CA TYR A 634 -14.45 -26.42 -7.31
C TYR A 634 -15.61 -27.16 -6.63
N PRO A 635 -15.43 -27.93 -5.52
CA PRO A 635 -16.54 -28.59 -4.84
C PRO A 635 -17.60 -27.65 -4.24
N LYS A 636 -17.27 -26.34 -4.13
CA LYS A 636 -18.13 -25.28 -3.56
C LYS A 636 -18.70 -24.34 -4.63
N MET A 637 -18.64 -24.73 -5.90
CA MET A 637 -19.10 -23.90 -7.02
C MET A 637 -20.59 -23.52 -6.90
N LYS A 638 -21.41 -24.45 -6.43
CA LYS A 638 -22.84 -24.19 -6.20
C LYS A 638 -23.07 -23.03 -5.25
N GLU A 639 -22.38 -23.04 -4.13
CA GLU A 639 -22.50 -22.02 -3.09
C GLU A 639 -22.08 -20.64 -3.61
N ALA A 640 -21.06 -20.56 -4.49
CA ALA A 640 -20.67 -19.31 -5.12
C ALA A 640 -21.82 -18.67 -5.93
N PHE A 641 -22.54 -19.44 -6.75
CA PHE A 641 -23.66 -18.93 -7.52
C PHE A 641 -24.91 -18.62 -6.66
N VAL A 642 -25.13 -19.36 -5.58
CA VAL A 642 -26.17 -19.00 -4.59
C VAL A 642 -25.86 -17.65 -3.95
N ILE A 643 -24.60 -17.39 -3.58
CA ILE A 643 -24.17 -16.09 -3.02
C ILE A 643 -24.37 -14.96 -4.04
N LEU A 644 -23.93 -15.16 -5.28
CA LEU A 644 -24.11 -14.16 -6.36
C LEU A 644 -25.59 -13.82 -6.56
N GLU A 645 -26.44 -14.82 -6.63
CA GLU A 645 -27.90 -14.63 -6.76
C GLU A 645 -28.45 -13.85 -5.56
N GLU A 646 -28.14 -14.26 -4.35
CA GLU A 646 -28.66 -13.66 -3.12
C GLU A 646 -28.24 -12.19 -2.99
N VAL A 647 -26.96 -11.89 -3.26
CA VAL A 647 -26.43 -10.53 -3.18
C VAL A 647 -27.00 -9.63 -4.28
N LEU A 648 -27.05 -10.11 -5.52
CA LEU A 648 -27.39 -9.24 -6.66
C LEU A 648 -28.90 -9.08 -6.87
N LEU A 649 -29.70 -10.11 -6.56
CA LEU A 649 -31.11 -10.11 -6.91
C LEU A 649 -32.06 -10.02 -5.69
N HIS A 650 -31.57 -10.35 -4.49
CA HIS A 650 -32.41 -10.46 -3.29
C HIS A 650 -32.04 -9.47 -2.16
N THR A 651 -31.10 -8.54 -2.38
CA THR A 651 -30.77 -7.49 -1.40
C THR A 651 -31.98 -6.57 -1.16
N ARG A 652 -32.31 -6.30 0.10
CA ARG A 652 -33.42 -5.46 0.54
C ARG A 652 -32.92 -4.08 0.96
N PHE A 653 -33.30 -3.05 0.23
CA PHE A 653 -32.89 -1.66 0.51
C PHE A 653 -33.81 -0.94 1.50
N SER A 654 -34.88 -1.57 1.95
CA SER A 654 -35.94 -0.94 2.78
C SER A 654 -35.52 -0.65 4.24
N ASP A 655 -34.43 -1.27 4.75
CA ASP A 655 -33.87 -0.91 6.05
C ASP A 655 -33.10 0.41 5.96
N THR A 656 -33.83 1.51 6.12
CA THR A 656 -33.27 2.86 5.99
C THR A 656 -32.31 3.22 7.14
N LYS A 657 -32.44 2.58 8.34
CA LYS A 657 -31.46 2.76 9.42
C LYS A 657 -30.09 2.20 8.99
N ARG A 658 -30.08 0.97 8.51
CA ARG A 658 -28.85 0.34 8.05
C ARG A 658 -28.23 1.06 6.83
N LEU A 659 -29.06 1.53 5.91
CA LEU A 659 -28.62 2.31 4.78
C LEU A 659 -27.95 3.63 5.20
N TYR A 660 -28.49 4.32 6.21
CA TYR A 660 -27.85 5.51 6.80
C TYR A 660 -26.47 5.17 7.39
N GLU A 661 -26.38 4.10 8.18
CA GLU A 661 -25.12 3.66 8.78
C GLU A 661 -24.04 3.40 7.71
N ILE A 662 -24.40 2.74 6.60
CA ILE A 662 -23.48 2.48 5.48
C ILE A 662 -23.04 3.78 4.79
N ILE A 663 -23.94 4.73 4.56
CA ILE A 663 -23.61 6.04 3.97
C ILE A 663 -22.66 6.81 4.87
N ALA A 664 -22.94 6.88 6.18
CA ALA A 664 -22.12 7.58 7.15
C ALA A 664 -20.72 6.96 7.31
N GLU A 665 -20.65 5.63 7.42
CA GLU A 665 -19.39 4.88 7.47
C GLU A 665 -18.55 5.12 6.19
N ASN A 666 -19.19 5.04 5.01
CA ASN A 666 -18.51 5.23 3.74
C ASN A 666 -18.00 6.68 3.58
N LYS A 667 -18.78 7.68 4.01
CA LYS A 667 -18.34 9.07 4.05
C LYS A 667 -17.11 9.25 4.97
N SER A 668 -17.13 8.66 6.17
CA SER A 668 -16.00 8.70 7.11
C SER A 668 -14.74 8.12 6.48
N LYS A 669 -14.84 6.93 5.87
CA LYS A 669 -13.72 6.30 5.13
C LYS A 669 -13.22 7.16 3.98
N MET A 670 -14.12 7.78 3.23
CA MET A 670 -13.74 8.70 2.15
C MET A 670 -13.02 9.93 2.67
N ARG A 671 -13.47 10.51 3.80
CA ARG A 671 -12.80 11.64 4.44
C ARG A 671 -11.35 11.30 4.81
N MET A 672 -11.12 10.16 5.45
CA MET A 672 -9.77 9.70 5.79
C MET A 672 -8.90 9.52 4.53
N ARG A 673 -9.47 8.95 3.46
CA ARG A 673 -8.78 8.75 2.18
C ARG A 673 -8.41 10.08 1.50
N LEU A 674 -9.27 11.10 1.56
CA LEU A 674 -8.98 12.42 1.01
C LEU A 674 -7.74 13.05 1.66
N ILE A 675 -7.53 12.82 2.95
CA ILE A 675 -6.37 13.31 3.70
C ILE A 675 -5.13 12.46 3.42
N SER A 676 -5.23 11.12 3.55
CA SER A 676 -4.07 10.22 3.46
C SER A 676 -3.55 9.98 2.05
N SER A 677 -4.41 10.14 1.03
CA SER A 677 -4.11 9.82 -0.37
C SER A 677 -4.30 11.02 -1.31
N GLY A 678 -3.94 12.21 -0.86
CA GLY A 678 -4.14 13.48 -1.58
C GLY A 678 -3.62 13.48 -3.01
N HIS A 679 -2.52 12.77 -3.31
CA HIS A 679 -1.98 12.63 -4.67
C HIS A 679 -2.96 11.93 -5.63
N LEU A 680 -3.61 10.84 -5.19
CA LEU A 680 -4.61 10.14 -6.00
C LEU A 680 -5.85 11.00 -6.22
N ILE A 681 -6.24 11.76 -5.20
CA ILE A 681 -7.38 12.68 -5.27
C ILE A 681 -7.08 13.83 -6.23
N ALA A 682 -5.91 14.44 -6.16
CA ALA A 682 -5.48 15.51 -7.06
C ALA A 682 -5.48 15.06 -8.52
N VAL A 683 -4.91 13.88 -8.82
CA VAL A 683 -4.92 13.29 -10.17
C VAL A 683 -6.34 12.99 -10.64
N THR A 684 -7.16 12.33 -9.81
CA THR A 684 -8.54 11.96 -10.16
C THR A 684 -9.36 13.22 -10.44
N ARG A 685 -9.22 14.24 -9.61
CA ARG A 685 -9.91 15.51 -9.74
C ARG A 685 -9.47 16.26 -11.00
N ALA A 686 -8.17 16.37 -11.27
CA ALA A 686 -7.66 16.98 -12.51
C ALA A 686 -8.15 16.24 -13.77
N ASN A 687 -8.15 14.91 -13.77
CA ASN A 687 -8.70 14.12 -14.89
C ASN A 687 -10.20 14.35 -15.09
N SER A 688 -10.96 14.65 -14.03
CA SER A 688 -12.40 14.90 -14.11
C SER A 688 -12.76 16.15 -14.92
N TYR A 689 -11.84 17.10 -15.04
CA TYR A 689 -12.02 18.27 -15.88
C TYR A 689 -11.86 17.96 -17.37
N MET A 690 -11.07 16.93 -17.67
CA MET A 690 -10.57 16.64 -19.01
C MET A 690 -11.37 15.57 -19.76
N CYS A 691 -11.77 14.50 -19.08
CA CYS A 691 -12.35 13.34 -19.75
C CYS A 691 -13.47 12.67 -18.94
N GLU A 692 -14.35 11.95 -19.64
CA GLU A 692 -15.48 11.23 -19.07
C GLU A 692 -15.02 10.19 -18.02
N SER A 693 -13.97 9.42 -18.34
CA SER A 693 -13.45 8.42 -17.39
C SER A 693 -12.93 9.05 -16.09
N GLY A 694 -12.33 10.23 -16.17
CA GLY A 694 -11.91 11.02 -15.02
C GLY A 694 -13.10 11.49 -14.18
N TYR A 695 -14.12 12.03 -14.84
CA TYR A 695 -15.35 12.43 -14.16
C TYR A 695 -16.02 11.26 -13.44
N VAL A 696 -16.20 10.14 -14.13
CA VAL A 696 -16.79 8.93 -13.55
C VAL A 696 -15.97 8.45 -12.35
N LYS A 697 -14.64 8.46 -12.46
CA LYS A 697 -13.75 8.06 -11.35
C LYS A 697 -13.87 9.01 -10.15
N ASP A 698 -13.96 10.33 -10.39
CA ASP A 698 -14.18 11.32 -9.31
C ASP A 698 -15.53 11.13 -8.61
N MET A 699 -16.58 10.86 -9.38
CA MET A 699 -17.92 10.62 -8.86
C MET A 699 -18.12 9.24 -8.21
N THR A 700 -17.16 8.33 -8.33
CA THR A 700 -17.25 6.98 -7.73
C THR A 700 -16.20 6.71 -6.65
N SER A 701 -15.13 7.51 -6.57
CA SER A 701 -14.04 7.29 -5.60
C SER A 701 -13.18 8.52 -5.28
N GLY A 702 -13.54 9.71 -5.79
CA GLY A 702 -12.82 10.96 -5.58
C GLY A 702 -13.58 11.97 -4.72
N ALA A 703 -13.18 13.24 -4.83
CA ALA A 703 -13.81 14.35 -4.11
C ALA A 703 -15.31 14.50 -4.45
N GLY A 704 -15.69 14.28 -5.72
CA GLY A 704 -17.08 14.31 -6.15
C GLY A 704 -17.95 13.30 -5.41
N TYR A 705 -17.44 12.09 -5.18
CA TYR A 705 -18.17 11.07 -4.42
C TYR A 705 -18.30 11.43 -2.93
N TYR A 706 -17.24 11.98 -2.33
CA TYR A 706 -17.30 12.46 -0.94
C TYR A 706 -18.43 13.51 -0.77
N HIS A 707 -18.49 14.51 -1.63
CA HIS A 707 -19.53 15.53 -1.58
C HIS A 707 -20.93 14.97 -1.87
N PHE A 708 -21.04 13.95 -2.72
CA PHE A 708 -22.30 13.24 -2.92
C PHE A 708 -22.76 12.56 -1.62
N LEU A 709 -21.88 11.82 -0.93
CA LEU A 709 -22.20 11.18 0.34
C LEU A 709 -22.54 12.18 1.43
N ASP A 710 -21.81 13.30 1.52
CA ASP A 710 -22.09 14.38 2.46
C ASP A 710 -23.49 14.98 2.26
N LYS A 711 -23.86 15.20 0.99
CA LYS A 711 -25.19 15.68 0.65
C LYS A 711 -26.29 14.66 0.98
N LEU A 712 -26.03 13.38 0.77
CA LEU A 712 -27.00 12.32 1.13
C LEU A 712 -27.18 12.24 2.64
N GLU A 713 -26.09 12.26 3.41
CA GLU A 713 -26.15 12.18 4.88
C GLU A 713 -26.89 13.38 5.47
N LYS A 714 -26.54 14.61 5.06
CA LYS A 714 -27.19 15.85 5.53
C LYS A 714 -28.69 15.90 5.26
N ASN A 715 -29.17 15.31 4.17
CA ASN A 715 -30.56 15.33 3.75
C ASN A 715 -31.23 13.94 3.84
N PHE A 716 -30.69 13.02 4.61
CA PHE A 716 -31.10 11.63 4.57
C PHE A 716 -32.56 11.42 4.89
N ASP A 717 -33.08 12.04 5.96
CA ASP A 717 -34.47 11.88 6.38
C ASP A 717 -35.49 12.30 5.31
N GLU A 718 -35.16 13.33 4.53
CA GLU A 718 -36.00 13.81 3.43
C GLU A 718 -35.88 12.94 2.17
N LYS A 719 -34.70 12.32 1.96
CA LYS A 719 -34.34 11.64 0.70
C LYS A 719 -34.28 10.13 0.78
N LYS A 720 -34.42 9.53 1.97
CA LYS A 720 -34.24 8.07 2.17
C LYS A 720 -35.07 7.21 1.22
N GLN A 721 -36.31 7.59 0.90
CA GLN A 721 -37.15 6.84 -0.03
C GLN A 721 -36.62 7.00 -1.48
N GLU A 722 -36.23 8.21 -1.88
CA GLU A 722 -35.63 8.46 -3.20
C GLU A 722 -34.33 7.62 -3.38
N ILE A 723 -33.50 7.48 -2.33
CA ILE A 723 -32.29 6.66 -2.36
C ILE A 723 -32.64 5.19 -2.56
N VAL A 724 -33.61 4.68 -1.80
CA VAL A 724 -34.09 3.28 -1.91
C VAL A 724 -34.60 3.01 -3.33
N ASP A 725 -35.52 3.86 -3.83
CA ASP A 725 -36.12 3.71 -5.16
C ASP A 725 -35.04 3.73 -6.27
N THR A 726 -34.03 4.61 -6.13
CA THR A 726 -32.93 4.71 -7.09
C THR A 726 -32.05 3.45 -7.08
N LEU A 727 -31.73 2.88 -5.90
CA LEU A 727 -30.96 1.64 -5.79
C LEU A 727 -31.74 0.45 -6.37
N GLU A 728 -33.06 0.35 -6.10
CA GLU A 728 -33.89 -0.70 -6.68
C GLU A 728 -34.01 -0.59 -8.21
N GLU A 729 -34.14 0.63 -8.73
CA GLU A 729 -34.13 0.89 -10.17
C GLU A 729 -32.78 0.51 -10.79
N LEU A 730 -31.68 0.91 -10.15
CA LEU A 730 -30.33 0.64 -10.61
C LEU A 730 -30.06 -0.87 -10.71
N VAL A 731 -30.44 -1.65 -9.70
CA VAL A 731 -30.32 -3.12 -9.70
C VAL A 731 -31.05 -3.74 -10.89
N LYS A 732 -32.30 -3.31 -11.14
CA LYS A 732 -33.13 -3.82 -12.25
C LYS A 732 -32.58 -3.45 -13.63
N LYS A 733 -31.96 -2.27 -13.77
CA LYS A 733 -31.34 -1.81 -15.02
C LYS A 733 -29.97 -2.50 -15.26
N LEU A 734 -29.22 -2.76 -14.20
CA LEU A 734 -27.84 -3.23 -14.28
C LEU A 734 -27.77 -4.75 -14.44
N PHE A 735 -28.43 -5.52 -13.55
CA PHE A 735 -28.32 -6.97 -13.47
C PHE A 735 -29.24 -7.72 -14.43
N THR A 736 -29.08 -7.40 -15.72
CA THR A 736 -29.90 -7.99 -16.79
C THR A 736 -29.09 -9.00 -17.60
N LYS A 737 -29.82 -9.93 -18.23
CA LYS A 737 -29.26 -10.97 -19.11
C LYS A 737 -28.50 -10.38 -20.32
N GLN A 738 -28.91 -9.19 -20.77
CA GLN A 738 -28.30 -8.49 -21.91
C GLN A 738 -27.02 -7.78 -21.56
N ASN A 739 -26.82 -7.46 -20.28
CA ASN A 739 -25.64 -6.70 -19.80
C ASN A 739 -24.53 -7.60 -19.30
N VAL A 740 -24.77 -8.90 -19.06
CA VAL A 740 -23.79 -9.78 -18.40
C VAL A 740 -22.71 -10.29 -19.34
N ILE A 741 -21.49 -10.32 -18.85
CA ILE A 741 -20.32 -11.02 -19.39
C ILE A 741 -19.62 -11.73 -18.24
N LEU A 742 -19.13 -12.95 -18.47
CA LEU A 742 -18.40 -13.73 -17.47
C LEU A 742 -16.91 -13.75 -17.80
N SER A 743 -16.05 -13.41 -16.84
CA SER A 743 -14.65 -13.79 -16.83
C SER A 743 -14.47 -14.98 -15.88
N PHE A 744 -13.89 -16.05 -16.36
CA PHE A 744 -13.72 -17.27 -15.59
C PHE A 744 -12.28 -17.80 -15.70
N THR A 745 -11.60 -17.92 -14.57
CA THR A 745 -10.20 -18.36 -14.52
C THR A 745 -10.08 -19.62 -13.68
N ALA A 746 -9.68 -20.73 -14.29
CA ALA A 746 -9.52 -22.03 -13.65
C ALA A 746 -8.87 -23.03 -14.62
N GLU A 747 -8.62 -24.26 -14.20
CA GLU A 747 -8.42 -25.38 -15.10
C GLU A 747 -9.74 -25.81 -15.77
N GLU A 748 -9.68 -26.64 -16.85
CA GLU A 748 -10.85 -27.13 -17.57
C GLU A 748 -11.90 -27.81 -16.67
N ALA A 749 -11.46 -28.61 -15.69
CA ALA A 749 -12.34 -29.22 -14.71
C ALA A 749 -13.18 -28.21 -13.90
N GLY A 750 -12.63 -27.05 -13.63
CA GLY A 750 -13.36 -25.94 -12.99
C GLY A 750 -14.44 -25.36 -13.89
N TYR A 751 -14.14 -25.20 -15.19
CA TYR A 751 -15.11 -24.72 -16.17
C TYR A 751 -16.30 -25.70 -16.31
N GLU A 752 -16.03 -27.01 -16.43
CA GLU A 752 -17.07 -28.03 -16.50
C GLU A 752 -17.98 -28.02 -15.26
N CYS A 753 -17.42 -27.81 -14.07
CA CYS A 753 -18.19 -27.66 -12.83
C CYS A 753 -19.11 -26.43 -12.82
N MET A 754 -18.72 -25.35 -13.50
CA MET A 754 -19.40 -24.06 -13.48
C MET A 754 -20.67 -24.03 -14.33
N GLU A 755 -20.66 -24.64 -15.53
CA GLU A 755 -21.66 -24.41 -16.60
C GLU A 755 -23.13 -24.57 -16.15
N GLY A 756 -23.45 -25.63 -15.38
CA GLY A 756 -24.82 -25.87 -14.91
C GLY A 756 -25.30 -24.78 -13.97
N TYR A 757 -24.48 -24.41 -13.01
CA TYR A 757 -24.84 -23.38 -12.00
C TYR A 757 -24.90 -21.98 -12.60
N PHE A 758 -23.98 -21.64 -13.52
CA PHE A 758 -24.03 -20.37 -14.25
C PHE A 758 -25.29 -20.23 -15.07
N LYS A 759 -25.73 -21.30 -15.75
CA LYS A 759 -27.01 -21.30 -16.49
C LYS A 759 -28.18 -21.03 -15.55
N GLU A 760 -28.27 -21.72 -14.42
CA GLU A 760 -29.37 -21.53 -13.44
C GLU A 760 -29.40 -20.09 -12.91
N PHE A 761 -28.25 -19.52 -12.59
CA PHE A 761 -28.11 -18.13 -12.15
C PHE A 761 -28.57 -17.14 -13.23
N THR A 762 -28.05 -17.28 -14.45
CA THR A 762 -28.35 -16.33 -15.53
C THR A 762 -29.80 -16.39 -16.03
N ASP A 763 -30.51 -17.56 -15.84
CA ASP A 763 -31.94 -17.69 -16.12
C ASP A 763 -32.82 -16.86 -15.15
N ARG A 764 -32.28 -16.42 -14.00
CA ARG A 764 -32.96 -15.61 -12.97
C ARG A 764 -32.68 -14.11 -13.07
N LEU A 765 -31.70 -13.69 -13.91
CA LEU A 765 -31.41 -12.28 -14.13
C LEU A 765 -32.63 -11.54 -14.74
N TYR A 766 -32.69 -10.23 -14.49
CA TYR A 766 -33.73 -9.39 -15.07
C TYR A 766 -33.66 -9.37 -16.60
N GLU A 767 -34.79 -9.12 -17.25
CA GLU A 767 -34.87 -8.87 -18.70
C GLU A 767 -34.83 -7.36 -18.93
N SER A 768 -34.01 -6.88 -19.87
CA SER A 768 -33.98 -5.45 -20.23
C SER A 768 -35.22 -5.09 -21.06
N THR A 769 -35.86 -3.98 -20.72
CA THR A 769 -37.10 -3.53 -21.40
C THR A 769 -36.89 -2.30 -22.29
N GLU A 770 -35.73 -1.62 -22.25
CA GLU A 770 -35.51 -0.34 -22.94
C GLU A 770 -34.11 -0.20 -23.55
N GLU A 771 -34.05 0.43 -24.74
CA GLU A 771 -32.82 0.96 -25.35
C GLU A 771 -32.61 2.42 -24.91
N GLU A 772 -31.99 2.63 -23.74
CA GLU A 772 -31.55 3.97 -23.36
C GLU A 772 -30.25 4.32 -24.10
N LYS A 773 -30.16 5.53 -24.63
CA LYS A 773 -28.91 6.08 -25.17
C LYS A 773 -28.14 6.75 -24.02
N PRO A 774 -26.84 6.49 -23.86
CA PRO A 774 -26.04 7.16 -22.85
C PRO A 774 -26.03 8.67 -23.08
N GLU A 775 -26.24 9.44 -22.01
CA GLU A 775 -26.05 10.89 -22.06
C GLU A 775 -24.56 11.24 -22.03
N ALA A 776 -24.20 12.26 -22.79
CA ALA A 776 -22.83 12.77 -22.75
C ALA A 776 -22.55 13.46 -21.42
N VAL A 777 -21.45 13.07 -20.76
CA VAL A 777 -21.00 13.72 -19.52
C VAL A 777 -20.60 15.16 -19.79
N VAL A 778 -21.10 16.09 -18.99
CA VAL A 778 -20.73 17.52 -19.08
C VAL A 778 -19.47 17.78 -18.25
N LEU A 779 -18.35 18.03 -18.93
CA LEU A 779 -17.06 18.34 -18.32
C LEU A 779 -16.92 19.85 -18.08
N ARG A 780 -16.23 20.21 -16.97
CA ARG A 780 -15.89 21.60 -16.64
C ARG A 780 -14.42 21.70 -16.24
N LYS A 781 -13.67 22.60 -16.85
CA LYS A 781 -12.31 22.92 -16.44
C LYS A 781 -12.37 23.85 -15.23
N LEU A 782 -11.90 23.38 -14.07
CA LEU A 782 -11.95 24.13 -12.82
C LEU A 782 -10.57 24.60 -12.37
N ASN A 783 -9.54 23.76 -12.50
CA ASN A 783 -8.19 24.01 -11.98
C ASN A 783 -8.22 24.46 -10.52
N GLU A 784 -8.31 23.48 -9.61
CA GLU A 784 -8.63 23.74 -8.19
C GLU A 784 -7.40 23.61 -7.29
N GLY A 785 -7.29 24.52 -6.31
CA GLY A 785 -6.48 24.39 -5.10
C GLY A 785 -7.38 23.91 -3.94
N LEU A 786 -7.23 22.67 -3.52
CA LEU A 786 -8.06 22.01 -2.51
C LEU A 786 -7.32 21.91 -1.19
N LYS A 787 -7.72 22.70 -0.21
CA LYS A 787 -7.09 22.76 1.10
C LYS A 787 -7.51 21.60 1.99
N ILE A 788 -6.54 21.01 2.69
CA ILE A 788 -6.74 20.04 3.75
C ILE A 788 -5.82 20.39 4.93
N PRO A 789 -6.10 19.93 6.15
CA PRO A 789 -5.20 20.07 7.29
C PRO A 789 -3.99 19.14 7.11
N SER A 790 -2.97 19.61 6.43
CA SER A 790 -1.74 18.88 6.11
C SER A 790 -0.55 19.84 6.03
N PRO A 791 0.63 19.44 6.52
CA PRO A 791 1.87 20.24 6.36
C PRO A 791 2.50 20.09 4.97
N VAL A 792 1.99 19.21 4.13
CA VAL A 792 2.49 18.90 2.79
C VAL A 792 1.40 19.05 1.73
N SER A 793 1.80 19.09 0.47
CA SER A 793 0.92 19.20 -0.70
C SER A 793 1.15 18.08 -1.70
N TYR A 794 0.22 17.96 -2.65
CA TYR A 794 0.22 17.00 -3.75
C TYR A 794 -0.14 17.75 -5.02
N VAL A 795 0.82 17.98 -5.89
CA VAL A 795 0.66 18.75 -7.13
C VAL A 795 0.41 17.80 -8.29
N ALA A 796 -0.72 17.89 -8.96
CA ALA A 796 -1.06 17.05 -10.11
C ALA A 796 -1.28 17.88 -11.37
N ARG A 797 -0.55 17.55 -12.46
CA ARG A 797 -0.77 18.03 -13.83
C ARG A 797 -1.21 16.88 -14.71
N VAL A 798 -2.24 17.09 -15.50
CA VAL A 798 -2.75 16.08 -16.42
C VAL A 798 -3.00 16.64 -17.82
N GLY A 799 -3.06 15.76 -18.81
CA GLY A 799 -3.44 16.08 -20.19
C GLY A 799 -3.64 14.81 -21.00
N ASN A 800 -3.93 14.95 -22.29
CA ASN A 800 -4.22 13.80 -23.14
C ASN A 800 -3.55 13.97 -24.51
N PHE A 801 -2.62 13.05 -24.83
CA PHE A 801 -1.88 13.14 -26.10
C PHE A 801 -2.75 12.78 -27.32
N LYS A 802 -3.74 11.88 -27.20
CA LYS A 802 -4.64 11.54 -28.30
C LYS A 802 -5.52 12.73 -28.69
N LYS A 803 -6.01 13.49 -27.70
CA LYS A 803 -6.73 14.75 -27.98
C LYS A 803 -5.86 15.81 -28.64
N ALA A 804 -4.55 15.75 -28.41
CA ALA A 804 -3.56 16.61 -29.10
C ALA A 804 -3.14 16.08 -30.48
N GLY A 805 -3.70 14.95 -30.94
CA GLY A 805 -3.46 14.38 -32.28
C GLY A 805 -2.25 13.43 -32.34
N TYR A 806 -1.78 12.91 -31.22
CA TYR A 806 -0.67 11.96 -31.17
C TYR A 806 -1.17 10.54 -30.87
N GLU A 807 -0.45 9.56 -31.40
CA GLU A 807 -0.70 8.14 -31.12
C GLU A 807 0.26 7.60 -30.05
N TYR A 808 -0.17 6.54 -29.37
CA TYR A 808 0.69 5.85 -28.41
C TYR A 808 1.85 5.13 -29.10
N ASN A 809 3.02 5.18 -28.47
CA ASN A 809 4.21 4.44 -28.87
C ASN A 809 4.90 3.89 -27.62
N GLY A 810 5.48 2.68 -27.69
CA GLY A 810 6.16 2.05 -26.56
C GLY A 810 7.30 2.87 -25.95
N ALA A 811 7.90 3.82 -26.68
CA ALA A 811 8.85 4.77 -26.13
C ALA A 811 8.22 5.69 -25.06
N MET A 812 6.90 5.94 -25.10
CA MET A 812 6.21 6.73 -24.05
C MET A 812 6.20 5.99 -22.71
N ASP A 813 6.12 4.67 -22.71
CA ASP A 813 6.17 3.89 -21.48
C ASP A 813 7.56 3.97 -20.81
N THR A 814 8.62 4.07 -21.62
CA THR A 814 9.98 4.27 -21.13
C THR A 814 10.17 5.68 -20.53
N LEU A 815 9.38 6.69 -20.95
CA LEU A 815 9.43 8.01 -20.33
C LEU A 815 9.17 7.99 -18.83
N ARG A 816 8.31 7.09 -18.37
CA ARG A 816 8.08 6.92 -16.93
C ARG A 816 9.41 6.64 -16.22
N ASN A 817 10.18 5.69 -16.71
CA ASN A 817 11.47 5.35 -16.12
C ASN A 817 12.50 6.50 -16.24
N ILE A 818 12.54 7.16 -17.40
CA ILE A 818 13.43 8.31 -17.63
C ILE A 818 13.07 9.48 -16.69
N LEU A 819 11.81 9.90 -16.67
CA LEU A 819 11.40 11.10 -15.93
C LEU A 819 11.36 10.86 -14.42
N ASP A 820 10.74 9.74 -13.98
CA ASP A 820 10.53 9.49 -12.55
C ASP A 820 11.85 9.23 -11.78
N TYR A 821 12.90 8.69 -12.45
CA TYR A 821 14.16 8.31 -11.82
C TYR A 821 15.38 9.13 -12.29
N ASP A 822 15.19 10.17 -13.11
CA ASP A 822 16.23 11.12 -13.46
C ASP A 822 15.76 12.57 -13.25
N TYR A 823 14.97 13.12 -14.16
CA TYR A 823 14.60 14.55 -14.13
C TYR A 823 13.73 14.91 -12.92
N LEU A 824 12.65 14.21 -12.71
CA LEU A 824 11.71 14.49 -11.63
C LEU A 824 12.30 14.13 -10.26
N TRP A 825 13.01 12.99 -10.18
CA TRP A 825 13.69 12.59 -8.94
C TRP A 825 14.65 13.67 -8.45
N ASN A 826 15.52 14.13 -9.33
CA ASN A 826 16.54 15.12 -8.98
C ASN A 826 15.96 16.50 -8.63
N ASN A 827 14.90 16.95 -9.31
CA ASN A 827 14.38 18.31 -9.15
C ASN A 827 13.25 18.42 -8.14
N VAL A 828 12.35 17.41 -8.04
CA VAL A 828 11.20 17.42 -7.12
C VAL A 828 11.55 16.78 -5.78
N ARG A 829 12.24 15.61 -5.79
CA ARG A 829 12.61 14.91 -4.55
C ARG A 829 13.92 15.43 -3.96
N VAL A 830 15.04 15.24 -4.63
CA VAL A 830 16.37 15.52 -4.05
C VAL A 830 16.56 17.01 -3.76
N LYS A 831 16.26 17.90 -4.72
CA LYS A 831 16.40 19.35 -4.56
C LYS A 831 15.17 20.01 -3.95
N GLY A 832 13.98 19.50 -4.28
CA GLY A 832 12.70 20.05 -3.83
C GLY A 832 12.25 19.57 -2.47
N GLY A 833 12.76 18.42 -2.00
CA GLY A 833 12.43 17.84 -0.70
C GLY A 833 11.08 17.12 -0.64
N ALA A 834 10.45 16.83 -1.76
CA ALA A 834 9.28 15.95 -1.81
C ALA A 834 9.68 14.49 -1.53
N TYR A 835 8.78 13.71 -0.92
CA TYR A 835 9.05 12.29 -0.71
C TYR A 835 9.06 11.49 -2.01
N GLY A 836 8.19 11.84 -2.96
CA GLY A 836 8.12 11.15 -4.24
C GLY A 836 7.51 12.00 -5.35
N VAL A 837 7.70 11.52 -6.57
CA VAL A 837 7.09 12.08 -7.78
C VAL A 837 6.92 10.95 -8.78
N SER A 838 5.86 10.99 -9.56
CA SER A 838 5.61 9.99 -10.59
C SER A 838 4.90 10.54 -11.82
N SER A 839 5.08 9.84 -12.94
CA SER A 839 4.37 10.07 -14.19
C SER A 839 3.68 8.80 -14.68
N ASN A 840 2.64 8.93 -15.51
CA ASN A 840 1.99 7.79 -16.15
C ASN A 840 1.42 8.17 -17.51
N TYR A 841 1.40 7.19 -18.43
CA TYR A 841 1.02 7.35 -19.85
C TYR A 841 0.03 6.25 -20.24
N GLY A 842 -1.24 6.60 -20.34
CA GLY A 842 -2.31 5.66 -20.67
C GLY A 842 -2.32 5.26 -22.14
N ALA A 843 -1.86 4.07 -22.48
CA ALA A 843 -1.76 3.58 -23.85
C ALA A 843 -3.11 3.61 -24.60
N THR A 844 -4.19 3.17 -23.96
CA THR A 844 -5.53 3.13 -24.57
C THR A 844 -6.27 4.47 -24.42
N THR A 845 -6.17 5.12 -23.26
CA THR A 845 -6.91 6.37 -22.97
C THR A 845 -6.24 7.62 -23.54
N GLY A 846 -4.92 7.60 -23.71
CA GLY A 846 -4.13 8.78 -24.06
C GLY A 846 -3.86 9.74 -22.90
N ASN A 847 -4.35 9.44 -21.70
CA ASN A 847 -4.15 10.29 -20.54
C ASN A 847 -2.71 10.24 -20.04
N VAL A 848 -2.17 11.42 -19.73
CA VAL A 848 -0.85 11.61 -19.10
C VAL A 848 -1.06 12.31 -17.78
N MET A 849 -0.29 11.90 -16.76
CA MET A 849 -0.24 12.58 -15.48
C MET A 849 1.19 12.75 -14.99
N PHE A 850 1.42 13.84 -14.26
CA PHE A 850 2.57 14.10 -13.42
C PHE A 850 2.05 14.43 -12.03
N VAL A 851 2.58 13.83 -10.97
CA VAL A 851 2.11 14.08 -9.61
C VAL A 851 3.24 14.01 -8.60
N SER A 852 3.31 14.99 -7.68
CA SER A 852 4.19 14.94 -6.52
C SER A 852 3.50 14.32 -5.30
N TYR A 853 4.30 13.78 -4.38
CA TYR A 853 3.82 13.10 -3.18
C TYR A 853 4.53 13.61 -1.94
N ARG A 854 3.76 14.09 -0.94
CA ARG A 854 4.27 14.73 0.29
C ARG A 854 5.29 15.82 -0.03
N ASP A 855 4.84 16.82 -0.77
CA ASP A 855 5.65 17.87 -1.35
C ASP A 855 5.57 19.16 -0.50
N PRO A 856 6.68 19.74 -0.07
CA PRO A 856 6.68 21.04 0.61
C PRO A 856 6.44 22.23 -0.32
N ASN A 857 6.46 22.01 -1.65
CA ASN A 857 6.33 23.06 -2.66
C ASN A 857 5.08 22.87 -3.51
N VAL A 858 4.57 23.98 -4.08
CA VAL A 858 3.49 23.98 -5.07
C VAL A 858 3.96 24.60 -6.38
N GLU A 859 4.30 25.88 -6.39
CA GLU A 859 4.73 26.62 -7.60
C GLU A 859 6.00 26.04 -8.20
N LYS A 860 7.04 25.83 -7.37
CA LYS A 860 8.33 25.27 -7.83
C LYS A 860 8.16 23.89 -8.49
N THR A 861 7.31 23.05 -7.94
CA THR A 861 7.04 21.72 -8.51
C THR A 861 6.28 21.83 -9.83
N ASN A 862 5.32 22.75 -9.92
CA ASN A 862 4.65 23.02 -11.19
C ASN A 862 5.65 23.51 -12.26
N ASP A 863 6.60 24.39 -11.90
CA ASP A 863 7.64 24.87 -12.83
C ASP A 863 8.53 23.72 -13.32
N VAL A 864 8.85 22.76 -12.44
CA VAL A 864 9.58 21.54 -12.85
C VAL A 864 8.78 20.75 -13.87
N PHE A 865 7.47 20.56 -13.66
CA PHE A 865 6.63 19.86 -14.65
C PHE A 865 6.58 20.60 -16.00
N GLU A 866 6.47 21.94 -15.98
CA GLU A 866 6.51 22.76 -17.21
C GLU A 866 7.88 22.69 -17.94
N GLY A 867 8.95 22.38 -17.20
CA GLY A 867 10.31 22.20 -17.75
C GLY A 867 10.56 20.87 -18.47
N ILE A 868 9.66 19.86 -18.35
CA ILE A 868 9.84 18.54 -18.95
C ILE A 868 10.09 18.59 -20.46
N PRO A 869 9.35 19.35 -21.28
CA PRO A 869 9.60 19.40 -22.72
C PRO A 869 11.01 19.89 -23.09
N GLU A 870 11.55 20.86 -22.34
CA GLU A 870 12.89 21.38 -22.56
C GLU A 870 13.96 20.34 -22.18
N TYR A 871 13.78 19.63 -21.06
CA TYR A 871 14.62 18.49 -20.68
C TYR A 871 14.65 17.43 -21.79
N LEU A 872 13.48 17.04 -22.33
CA LEU A 872 13.38 16.03 -23.39
C LEU A 872 14.04 16.49 -24.70
N ARG A 873 13.94 17.77 -25.11
CA ARG A 873 14.62 18.29 -26.29
C ARG A 873 16.13 18.18 -26.18
N ASN A 874 16.64 18.40 -24.97
CA ASN A 874 18.06 18.37 -24.67
C ASN A 874 18.54 17.02 -24.11
N PHE A 875 17.64 16.03 -24.04
CA PHE A 875 17.97 14.71 -23.50
C PHE A 875 19.18 14.13 -24.22
N ASP A 876 20.20 13.76 -23.45
CA ASP A 876 21.40 13.11 -23.96
C ASP A 876 21.82 11.98 -23.01
N ALA A 877 22.11 10.82 -23.58
CA ALA A 877 22.46 9.63 -22.82
C ALA A 877 23.32 8.70 -23.69
N ASP A 878 24.28 8.06 -23.09
CA ASP A 878 25.07 7.02 -23.77
C ASP A 878 24.28 5.72 -23.95
N GLU A 879 24.85 4.76 -24.68
CA GLU A 879 24.18 3.47 -24.92
C GLU A 879 23.89 2.69 -23.64
N ARG A 880 24.74 2.83 -22.62
CA ARG A 880 24.58 2.18 -21.32
C ARG A 880 23.38 2.76 -20.55
N GLU A 881 23.23 4.08 -20.56
CA GLU A 881 22.11 4.76 -19.89
C GLU A 881 20.78 4.43 -20.58
N VAL A 882 20.74 4.47 -21.90
CA VAL A 882 19.54 4.04 -22.66
C VAL A 882 19.17 2.59 -22.35
N LEU A 883 20.16 1.70 -22.27
CA LEU A 883 19.95 0.30 -21.93
C LEU A 883 19.34 0.13 -20.54
N LYS A 884 19.76 0.91 -19.54
CA LYS A 884 19.15 0.89 -18.21
C LYS A 884 17.64 1.21 -18.25
N PHE A 885 17.27 2.28 -18.94
CA PHE A 885 15.86 2.65 -19.08
C PHE A 885 15.03 1.56 -19.79
N ILE A 886 15.59 0.89 -20.80
CA ILE A 886 14.94 -0.25 -21.45
C ILE A 886 14.71 -1.37 -20.46
N ILE A 887 15.74 -1.77 -19.69
CA ILE A 887 15.69 -2.87 -18.74
C ILE A 887 14.64 -2.59 -17.65
N GLY A 888 14.67 -1.41 -17.03
CA GLY A 888 13.72 -1.05 -15.98
C GLY A 888 12.27 -0.98 -16.48
N THR A 889 12.05 -0.55 -17.73
CA THR A 889 10.71 -0.57 -18.33
C THR A 889 10.21 -1.99 -18.56
N ILE A 890 11.07 -2.88 -19.05
CA ILE A 890 10.74 -4.29 -19.27
C ILE A 890 10.50 -5.01 -17.94
N SER A 891 11.25 -4.70 -16.90
CA SER A 891 11.07 -5.27 -15.56
C SER A 891 9.62 -5.14 -15.07
N GLY A 892 9.05 -3.94 -15.16
CA GLY A 892 7.65 -3.71 -14.76
C GLY A 892 6.62 -4.51 -15.59
N LYS A 893 6.95 -4.89 -16.83
CA LYS A 893 6.07 -5.67 -17.70
C LYS A 893 6.21 -7.19 -17.53
N ASP A 894 7.34 -7.66 -17.05
CA ASP A 894 7.66 -9.08 -16.90
C ASP A 894 7.50 -9.60 -15.47
N THR A 895 7.02 -8.77 -14.55
CA THR A 895 6.74 -9.19 -13.18
C THR A 895 5.78 -10.39 -13.17
N PRO A 896 6.13 -11.49 -12.49
CA PRO A 896 5.25 -12.66 -12.37
C PRO A 896 3.91 -12.30 -11.75
N ILE A 897 2.85 -12.88 -12.28
CA ILE A 897 1.49 -12.68 -11.80
C ILE A 897 0.84 -14.02 -11.45
N ASN A 898 0.04 -14.02 -10.39
CA ASN A 898 -0.70 -15.20 -9.92
C ASN A 898 -1.85 -15.58 -10.88
N PRO A 899 -2.48 -16.78 -10.73
CA PRO A 899 -3.57 -17.21 -11.60
C PRO A 899 -4.73 -16.21 -11.70
N ALA A 900 -5.15 -15.61 -10.58
CA ALA A 900 -6.20 -14.59 -10.58
C ALA A 900 -5.83 -13.38 -11.42
N ALA A 901 -4.60 -12.87 -11.26
CA ALA A 901 -4.10 -11.74 -12.03
C ALA A 901 -3.91 -12.07 -13.53
N GLN A 902 -3.54 -13.32 -13.88
CA GLN A 902 -3.48 -13.75 -15.28
C GLN A 902 -4.86 -13.69 -15.94
N GLY A 903 -5.91 -14.15 -15.24
CA GLY A 903 -7.28 -14.03 -15.71
C GLY A 903 -7.73 -12.58 -15.87
N ARG A 904 -7.51 -11.74 -14.86
CA ARG A 904 -7.83 -10.29 -14.93
C ARG A 904 -7.11 -9.58 -16.06
N ARG A 905 -5.80 -9.83 -16.25
CA ARG A 905 -5.02 -9.28 -17.36
C ARG A 905 -5.58 -9.69 -18.72
N SER A 906 -5.96 -10.96 -18.87
CA SER A 906 -6.54 -11.49 -20.10
C SER A 906 -7.92 -10.86 -20.38
N PHE A 907 -8.76 -10.73 -19.37
CA PHE A 907 -10.07 -10.09 -19.46
C PHE A 907 -9.95 -8.60 -19.82
N ALA A 908 -9.05 -7.89 -19.15
CA ALA A 908 -8.78 -6.47 -19.46
C ALA A 908 -8.28 -6.28 -20.90
N ALA A 909 -7.36 -7.14 -21.37
CA ALA A 909 -6.88 -7.08 -22.75
C ALA A 909 -8.03 -7.30 -23.76
N TYR A 910 -8.89 -8.29 -23.50
CA TYR A 910 -10.08 -8.54 -24.31
C TYR A 910 -11.02 -7.33 -24.38
N LEU A 911 -11.35 -6.73 -23.23
CA LEU A 911 -12.24 -5.56 -23.15
C LEU A 911 -11.65 -4.29 -23.79
N SER A 912 -10.33 -4.16 -23.79
CA SER A 912 -9.59 -3.02 -24.36
C SER A 912 -9.20 -3.20 -25.83
N ASP A 913 -9.60 -4.30 -26.46
CA ASP A 913 -9.23 -4.70 -27.83
C ASP A 913 -7.70 -4.79 -28.04
N ILE A 914 -6.96 -5.23 -27.01
CA ILE A 914 -5.49 -5.39 -27.05
C ILE A 914 -5.14 -6.82 -27.45
N SER A 915 -4.50 -6.98 -28.60
CA SER A 915 -4.02 -8.28 -29.09
C SER A 915 -2.62 -8.61 -28.56
N TYR A 916 -2.21 -9.86 -28.74
CA TYR A 916 -0.83 -10.28 -28.44
C TYR A 916 0.19 -9.57 -29.36
N GLU A 917 -0.18 -9.32 -30.63
CA GLU A 917 0.61 -8.59 -31.60
C GLU A 917 0.85 -7.14 -31.13
N ASP A 918 -0.12 -6.50 -30.49
CA ASP A 918 0.03 -5.14 -29.96
C ASP A 918 1.09 -5.07 -28.88
N ILE A 919 1.07 -6.00 -27.91
CA ILE A 919 2.07 -6.03 -26.83
C ILE A 919 3.45 -6.47 -27.34
N CYS A 920 3.52 -7.29 -28.39
CA CYS A 920 4.78 -7.59 -29.07
C CYS A 920 5.36 -6.35 -29.76
N LYS A 921 4.52 -5.57 -30.45
CA LYS A 921 4.94 -4.32 -31.10
C LYS A 921 5.42 -3.31 -30.07
N GLU A 922 4.66 -3.10 -28.99
CA GLU A 922 5.06 -2.22 -27.89
C GLU A 922 6.44 -2.61 -27.33
N ARG A 923 6.65 -3.91 -27.09
CA ARG A 923 7.93 -4.42 -26.61
C ARG A 923 9.08 -4.16 -27.58
N GLU A 924 8.86 -4.34 -28.89
CA GLU A 924 9.85 -4.04 -29.93
C GLU A 924 10.19 -2.53 -29.94
N GLU A 925 9.19 -1.67 -29.80
CA GLU A 925 9.38 -0.22 -29.70
C GLU A 925 10.22 0.17 -28.49
N ILE A 926 9.99 -0.45 -27.32
CA ILE A 926 10.78 -0.27 -26.10
C ILE A 926 12.22 -0.76 -26.31
N LEU A 927 12.40 -2.01 -26.78
CA LEU A 927 13.73 -2.60 -26.98
C LEU A 927 14.58 -1.86 -28.02
N SER A 928 13.94 -1.12 -28.93
CA SER A 928 14.61 -0.30 -29.97
C SER A 928 14.73 1.19 -29.59
N LEU A 929 14.57 1.53 -28.30
CA LEU A 929 14.70 2.91 -27.82
C LEU A 929 16.09 3.48 -28.13
N ASN A 930 16.13 4.77 -28.43
CA ASN A 930 17.37 5.56 -28.55
C ASN A 930 17.10 7.03 -28.22
N VAL A 931 18.17 7.82 -28.08
CA VAL A 931 18.10 9.24 -27.73
C VAL A 931 17.18 10.04 -28.67
N GLN A 932 17.19 9.76 -29.96
CA GLN A 932 16.36 10.46 -30.95
C GLN A 932 14.87 10.19 -30.72
N LYS A 933 14.49 8.94 -30.39
CA LYS A 933 13.11 8.57 -30.06
C LYS A 933 12.62 9.28 -28.80
N VAL A 934 13.47 9.40 -27.77
CA VAL A 934 13.14 10.15 -26.55
C VAL A 934 12.93 11.64 -26.86
N ARG A 935 13.86 12.27 -27.57
CA ARG A 935 13.74 13.69 -27.98
C ARG A 935 12.48 13.96 -28.82
N ALA A 936 12.05 13.00 -29.65
CA ALA A 936 10.84 13.09 -30.46
C ALA A 936 9.54 13.16 -29.62
N LEU A 937 9.59 12.82 -28.33
CA LEU A 937 8.44 12.89 -27.42
C LEU A 937 8.27 14.30 -26.79
N ALA A 938 9.26 15.19 -26.90
CA ALA A 938 9.14 16.54 -26.34
C ALA A 938 7.89 17.30 -26.82
N PRO A 939 7.57 17.39 -28.15
CA PRO A 939 6.35 18.06 -28.59
C PRO A 939 5.06 17.38 -28.11
N VAL A 940 5.08 16.07 -27.84
CA VAL A 940 3.92 15.36 -27.29
C VAL A 940 3.64 15.86 -25.87
N ILE A 941 4.68 15.91 -25.01
CA ILE A 941 4.52 16.36 -23.61
C ILE A 941 4.21 17.87 -23.56
N GLU A 942 4.81 18.66 -24.45
CA GLU A 942 4.46 20.09 -24.57
C GLU A 942 2.97 20.30 -24.91
N ALA A 943 2.45 19.54 -25.87
CA ALA A 943 1.03 19.59 -26.22
C ALA A 943 0.09 19.05 -25.12
N VAL A 944 0.55 18.13 -24.28
CA VAL A 944 -0.14 17.65 -23.10
C VAL A 944 -0.23 18.73 -22.03
N LEU A 945 0.90 19.36 -21.66
CA LEU A 945 0.97 20.41 -20.63
C LEU A 945 0.24 21.68 -21.08
N ALA A 946 0.25 22.02 -22.37
CA ALA A 946 -0.47 23.16 -22.94
C ALA A 946 -2.00 23.09 -22.78
N GLN A 947 -2.58 21.91 -22.47
CA GLN A 947 -3.99 21.77 -22.14
C GLN A 947 -4.32 22.39 -20.77
N ASP A 948 -3.31 22.56 -19.94
CA ASP A 948 -3.34 23.31 -18.69
C ASP A 948 -4.42 22.81 -17.70
N TYR A 949 -4.39 21.51 -17.38
CA TYR A 949 -5.20 20.92 -16.32
C TYR A 949 -4.33 20.71 -15.07
N ILE A 950 -4.70 21.36 -13.97
CA ILE A 950 -4.01 21.28 -12.69
C ILE A 950 -5.00 21.07 -11.55
N CYS A 951 -4.61 20.27 -10.56
CA CYS A 951 -5.25 20.23 -9.25
C CYS A 951 -4.18 20.02 -8.18
N VAL A 952 -4.30 20.77 -7.11
CA VAL A 952 -3.43 20.63 -5.92
C VAL A 952 -4.31 20.32 -4.71
N VAL A 953 -3.90 19.31 -3.93
CA VAL A 953 -4.51 19.01 -2.64
C VAL A 953 -3.44 19.17 -1.58
N GLY A 954 -3.70 19.89 -0.48
CA GLY A 954 -2.70 19.96 0.58
C GLY A 954 -2.72 21.22 1.44
N ASN A 955 -1.54 21.67 1.79
CA ASN A 955 -1.29 22.74 2.74
C ASN A 955 -1.98 24.06 2.34
N SER A 956 -2.74 24.64 3.30
CA SER A 956 -3.53 25.84 3.07
C SER A 956 -2.66 27.04 2.66
N ASP A 957 -1.53 27.26 3.34
CA ASP A 957 -0.67 28.42 3.07
C ASP A 957 0.01 28.31 1.71
N LYS A 958 0.49 27.09 1.35
CA LYS A 958 1.14 26.85 0.06
C LYS A 958 0.18 26.96 -1.13
N ILE A 959 -1.07 26.58 -0.93
CA ILE A 959 -2.12 26.76 -1.95
C ILE A 959 -2.48 28.24 -2.10
N GLU A 960 -2.55 28.99 -1.00
CA GLU A 960 -2.79 30.45 -1.06
C GLU A 960 -1.60 31.22 -1.67
N GLU A 961 -0.35 30.83 -1.37
CA GLU A 961 0.83 31.38 -2.02
C GLU A 961 0.77 31.20 -3.54
N GLY A 962 0.41 29.97 -4.02
CA GLY A 962 0.31 29.62 -5.44
C GLY A 962 -1.07 29.86 -6.07
N LYS A 963 -1.93 30.69 -5.48
CA LYS A 963 -3.34 30.85 -5.93
C LYS A 963 -3.54 31.26 -7.39
N GLU A 964 -2.56 31.90 -7.99
CA GLU A 964 -2.59 32.33 -9.41
C GLU A 964 -2.60 31.12 -10.38
N LEU A 965 -2.22 29.92 -9.91
CA LEU A 965 -2.29 28.67 -10.68
C LEU A 965 -3.72 28.14 -10.81
N PHE A 966 -4.66 28.61 -9.98
CA PHE A 966 -5.97 28.03 -9.82
C PHE A 966 -7.10 28.93 -10.34
N GLY A 967 -8.12 28.31 -10.90
CA GLY A 967 -9.40 28.98 -11.17
C GLY A 967 -10.25 29.12 -9.91
N GLU A 968 -10.06 28.20 -8.94
CA GLU A 968 -10.78 28.20 -7.67
C GLU A 968 -9.89 27.64 -6.54
N VAL A 969 -9.97 28.25 -5.36
CA VAL A 969 -9.34 27.76 -4.12
C VAL A 969 -10.44 27.55 -3.08
N LYS A 970 -10.47 26.37 -2.46
CA LYS A 970 -11.50 26.03 -1.48
C LYS A 970 -11.03 24.94 -0.51
N ASP A 971 -11.75 24.80 0.59
CA ASP A 971 -11.59 23.66 1.50
C ASP A 971 -12.20 22.39 0.91
N LEU A 972 -11.46 21.28 0.92
CA LEU A 972 -11.88 20.02 0.31
C LEU A 972 -12.97 19.32 1.13
N LEU A 973 -12.94 19.48 2.46
CA LEU A 973 -13.73 18.70 3.41
C LEU A 973 -15.00 19.44 3.90
N VAL A 974 -15.32 20.60 3.32
CA VAL A 974 -16.46 21.45 3.71
C VAL A 974 -17.58 21.40 2.69
#